data_7bae3f32114330a0092a35c8a366ae6d
#
_entry.id   7bae3f32114330a0092a35c8a366ae6d
#
_cell.length_a   1.000
_cell.length_b   1.000
_cell.length_c   1.000
_cell.angle_alpha   90.00
_cell.angle_beta   90.00
_cell.angle_gamma   90.00
#
_symmetry.space_group_name_H-M   'P 1'
#
loop_
_entity.id
_entity.type
_entity.pdbx_description
1 polymer ?
#
loop_
_entity_poly.entity_id
_entity_poly.type
_entity_poly.pdbx_seq_one_letter_code
_entity_poly.pdbx_strand_id
1 'polypeptide(L)'
;MKLQQLLSSVLLTGSVPVLMATPAIADVVQVTGVRLEETPQGLEVIVETAEGTAPQVFTTSYGETFIADLINTQLRLPDDQPFRQENPAEGIASVTVTQRNPNSIRVTVTGTTGLPRVEVMPSATGLLFSLTAETPTAQTPPETPDVPPDMEMEPEEEPDTPPQMPEPTDEIELVVTAEPDTGYRVPDATTATRTDTPLRDIPQSIQVVPEEVIEDQQVIRLNEALRNVSGVTLGNTRANDTETFTVRGFEDATILRDGIRQFSFGGTQETANLERVEVLKGPASIVYGSAEPGGLINVVTKKPLPQPFYEIEASVGSYGFIEPSIDISGPLTSDRSLLYRLNTLYRRSDGFRDFDQEFERFFIAPVVTWLISDRTELTVELEYLDNIQPYDRGLVAIGDEVADIPFDRIFHEPDDFVETEEFKTGYRLEHGLNNNWTLRNILWYSNTDLFLRTAELGSVNEARGVVSRSTREFDIYEEAYDIQTNLVGEFATGSVEHELLVGFDFRRSFQDLDLQQAFAPPLAPPPIRIFDPVYGFSLPDSEDIPQLFDGRSQLQQWGFYLQDLISLTDNFKVLLSGRYDIADQKATIRQTDFFDGSSPTQSDDAFSPRVGIVYQPIEQLSLYANFSRSFQPNDITFGGDLPEPERGTQYEIGAKAEFLDGRLSATLALYDLSKTNVSVSDPDNPGFSIALGEQQNQGIELDIVGKILPGWNIIASYSHIDAEVTEGFFGIPEGGKPPNVAENTASLWTTYQIQQGNLQGLGFGFGLFFVGERFGDFQNTFKFNDYLRTDAAIFYRRDNWSASVNFKNLFDIDYIESGIGRSQIKPGEPFTIIASVSVQF
;
A
#
# COMPACT_ATOMS: atom_id res chain seq x y z
N MET A 1 28.06 -14.03 17.54
CA MET A 1 28.25 -14.04 16.08
C MET A 1 27.15 -14.74 15.30
N LYS A 2 26.55 -15.84 15.76
CA LYS A 2 25.44 -16.50 15.05
C LYS A 2 24.07 -15.78 15.20
N LEU A 3 23.86 -15.04 16.28
CA LEU A 3 22.62 -14.29 16.50
C LEU A 3 22.53 -13.01 15.66
N GLN A 4 23.63 -12.34 15.39
CA GLN A 4 23.69 -11.13 14.56
C GLN A 4 23.34 -11.39 13.07
N GLN A 5 23.68 -12.55 12.53
CA GLN A 5 23.35 -12.92 11.15
C GLN A 5 21.88 -13.30 10.96
N LEU A 6 21.24 -13.87 12.00
CA LEU A 6 19.81 -14.20 11.99
C LEU A 6 18.93 -12.94 12.14
N LEU A 7 19.39 -11.97 12.92
CA LEU A 7 18.71 -10.69 13.10
C LEU A 7 18.74 -9.82 11.83
N SER A 8 19.77 -9.98 10.97
CA SER A 8 19.83 -9.28 9.68
C SER A 8 18.71 -9.69 8.71
N SER A 9 18.20 -10.92 8.79
CA SER A 9 17.10 -11.37 7.94
C SER A 9 15.70 -10.89 8.39
N VAL A 10 15.55 -10.58 9.67
CA VAL A 10 14.32 -9.94 10.22
C VAL A 10 14.32 -8.42 9.93
N LEU A 11 15.50 -7.80 9.85
CA LEU A 11 15.68 -6.36 9.70
C LEU A 11 15.52 -5.82 8.28
N LEU A 12 15.56 -6.68 7.26
CA LEU A 12 15.38 -6.26 5.86
C LEU A 12 13.94 -5.93 5.47
N THR A 13 12.99 -6.15 6.36
CA THR A 13 11.57 -5.98 6.04
C THR A 13 10.81 -4.93 6.86
N GLY A 14 11.44 -4.26 7.73
CA GLY A 14 10.96 -3.15 8.53
C GLY A 14 12.07 -2.87 9.50
N SER A 15 12.80 -1.82 9.29
CA SER A 15 14.04 -1.48 9.98
C SER A 15 13.81 -1.36 11.50
N VAL A 16 13.96 -2.47 12.20
CA VAL A 16 14.06 -2.47 13.65
C VAL A 16 15.48 -2.93 14.01
N PRO A 17 16.44 -2.03 14.27
CA PRO A 17 17.76 -2.43 14.74
C PRO A 17 17.67 -2.93 16.17
N VAL A 18 18.26 -4.07 16.39
CA VAL A 18 18.33 -4.76 17.67
C VAL A 18 19.66 -4.53 18.35
N LEU A 19 19.60 -4.01 19.53
CA LEU A 19 20.72 -3.80 20.44
C LEU A 19 20.73 -4.77 21.61
N MET A 20 21.88 -5.37 21.88
CA MET A 20 22.14 -6.00 23.18
C MET A 20 22.72 -4.95 24.12
N ALA A 21 21.92 -4.43 25.05
CA ALA A 21 22.39 -3.78 26.26
C ALA A 21 22.36 -4.78 27.43
N THR A 22 23.33 -4.74 28.34
CA THR A 22 23.29 -5.50 29.59
C THR A 22 22.14 -5.02 30.45
N PRO A 23 21.33 -5.93 31.07
CA PRO A 23 20.10 -5.51 31.72
C PRO A 23 20.39 -4.70 33.00
N ALA A 24 19.84 -3.50 33.06
CA ALA A 24 19.50 -2.86 34.33
C ALA A 24 18.15 -3.45 34.75
N ILE A 25 18.10 -4.24 35.80
CA ILE A 25 16.87 -4.82 36.38
C ILE A 25 16.07 -3.64 36.93
N ALA A 26 15.00 -3.22 36.28
CA ALA A 26 14.01 -2.34 36.87
C ALA A 26 13.20 -3.15 37.89
N ASP A 27 13.11 -2.67 39.12
CA ASP A 27 12.37 -3.37 40.20
C ASP A 27 10.88 -3.46 39.82
N VAL A 28 10.34 -4.70 39.82
CA VAL A 28 8.93 -4.96 39.50
C VAL A 28 8.04 -4.38 40.60
N VAL A 29 7.10 -3.52 40.25
CA VAL A 29 6.15 -2.89 41.16
C VAL A 29 5.16 -3.95 41.71
N GLN A 30 5.10 -4.14 43.02
CA GLN A 30 4.15 -5.08 43.63
C GLN A 30 2.86 -4.38 44.02
N VAL A 31 1.72 -4.86 43.52
CA VAL A 31 0.38 -4.44 43.94
C VAL A 31 -0.02 -5.29 45.15
N THR A 32 -0.14 -4.63 46.31
CA THR A 32 -0.38 -5.29 47.61
C THR A 32 -1.80 -5.12 48.11
N GLY A 33 -2.59 -4.23 47.49
CA GLY A 33 -3.97 -4.02 47.89
C GLY A 33 -4.82 -3.45 46.76
N VAL A 34 -6.12 -3.76 46.76
CA VAL A 34 -7.14 -3.15 45.91
C VAL A 34 -8.29 -2.76 46.82
N ARG A 35 -8.71 -1.48 46.78
CA ARG A 35 -9.85 -0.99 47.56
C ARG A 35 -10.82 -0.24 46.67
N LEU A 36 -12.10 -0.34 47.02
CA LEU A 36 -13.18 0.43 46.36
C LEU A 36 -13.74 1.43 47.38
N GLU A 37 -13.85 2.67 46.99
CA GLU A 37 -14.45 3.72 47.82
C GLU A 37 -15.58 4.44 47.03
N GLU A 38 -16.78 4.43 47.56
CA GLU A 38 -17.89 5.19 47.02
C GLU A 38 -17.74 6.69 47.35
N THR A 39 -17.82 7.54 46.34
CA THR A 39 -17.74 9.00 46.50
C THR A 39 -19.03 9.66 45.97
N PRO A 40 -19.32 10.93 46.36
CA PRO A 40 -20.47 11.64 45.82
C PRO A 40 -20.45 11.83 44.30
N GLN A 41 -19.30 11.54 43.63
CA GLN A 41 -19.08 11.69 42.19
C GLN A 41 -19.03 10.34 41.43
N GLY A 42 -19.09 9.21 42.17
CA GLY A 42 -19.03 7.87 41.58
C GLY A 42 -18.21 6.89 42.43
N LEU A 43 -17.53 5.94 41.81
CA LEU A 43 -16.73 4.92 42.48
C LEU A 43 -15.24 5.19 42.25
N GLU A 44 -14.44 5.09 43.30
CA GLU A 44 -12.97 5.09 43.21
C GLU A 44 -12.40 3.70 43.41
N VAL A 45 -11.52 3.26 42.48
CA VAL A 45 -10.74 2.03 42.59
C VAL A 45 -9.30 2.40 42.89
N ILE A 46 -8.81 2.06 44.08
CA ILE A 46 -7.48 2.37 44.55
C ILE A 46 -6.64 1.10 44.46
N VAL A 47 -5.63 1.13 43.58
CA VAL A 47 -4.64 0.04 43.43
C VAL A 47 -3.39 0.43 44.21
N GLU A 48 -3.16 -0.25 45.37
CA GLU A 48 -2.06 0.07 46.26
C GLU A 48 -0.78 -0.71 45.91
N THR A 49 0.34 -0.01 45.86
CA THR A 49 1.65 -0.59 45.57
C THR A 49 2.53 -0.59 46.84
N ALA A 50 3.47 -1.52 46.92
CA ALA A 50 4.32 -1.72 48.13
C ALA A 50 5.12 -0.45 48.51
N GLU A 51 5.49 0.39 47.55
CA GLU A 51 6.29 1.61 47.76
C GLU A 51 5.53 2.89 47.43
N GLY A 52 4.23 2.81 47.11
CA GLY A 52 3.43 3.96 46.67
C GLY A 52 3.78 4.47 45.26
N THR A 53 4.62 3.73 44.54
CA THR A 53 5.02 4.07 43.14
C THR A 53 3.90 3.74 42.20
N ALA A 54 3.47 4.72 41.38
CA ALA A 54 2.48 4.48 40.35
C ALA A 54 3.10 3.75 39.14
N PRO A 55 2.61 2.54 38.82
CA PRO A 55 3.07 1.83 37.61
C PRO A 55 2.60 2.51 36.34
N GLN A 56 3.19 2.17 35.22
CA GLN A 56 2.71 2.61 33.91
C GLN A 56 1.38 1.91 33.58
N VAL A 57 0.43 2.68 33.03
CA VAL A 57 -0.93 2.22 32.73
C VAL A 57 -1.24 2.45 31.26
N PHE A 58 -1.74 1.41 30.61
CA PHE A 58 -2.31 1.49 29.26
C PHE A 58 -3.79 1.20 29.35
N THR A 59 -4.61 2.11 28.80
CA THR A 59 -6.06 1.99 28.88
C THR A 59 -6.66 1.76 27.49
N THR A 60 -7.64 0.87 27.43
CA THR A 60 -8.48 0.63 26.25
C THR A 60 -9.91 0.40 26.70
N SER A 61 -10.86 0.39 25.76
CA SER A 61 -12.25 0.06 26.04
C SER A 61 -12.86 -0.76 24.93
N TYR A 62 -13.73 -1.71 25.30
CA TYR A 62 -14.43 -2.56 24.37
C TYR A 62 -15.89 -2.76 24.85
N GLY A 63 -16.86 -2.35 24.00
CA GLY A 63 -18.28 -2.38 24.37
C GLY A 63 -18.56 -1.56 25.64
N GLU A 64 -19.10 -2.20 26.68
CA GLU A 64 -19.40 -1.59 27.98
C GLU A 64 -18.26 -1.72 28.99
N THR A 65 -17.07 -2.17 28.54
CA THR A 65 -15.94 -2.51 29.41
C THR A 65 -14.76 -1.59 29.19
N PHE A 66 -14.27 -0.99 30.26
CA PHE A 66 -12.99 -0.30 30.34
C PHE A 66 -11.91 -1.26 30.85
N ILE A 67 -10.75 -1.24 30.25
CA ILE A 67 -9.61 -2.12 30.57
C ILE A 67 -8.37 -1.25 30.77
N ALA A 68 -7.64 -1.47 31.88
CA ALA A 68 -6.34 -0.88 32.15
C ALA A 68 -5.31 -1.97 32.43
N ASP A 69 -4.25 -2.03 31.62
CA ASP A 69 -3.10 -2.92 31.82
C ASP A 69 -1.98 -2.14 32.52
N LEU A 70 -1.58 -2.61 33.70
CA LEU A 70 -0.48 -2.08 34.49
C LEU A 70 0.77 -2.87 34.18
N ILE A 71 1.78 -2.22 33.64
CA ILE A 71 3.00 -2.85 33.13
C ILE A 71 4.09 -2.84 34.21
N ASN A 72 4.98 -3.83 34.18
CA ASN A 72 6.02 -4.08 35.17
C ASN A 72 5.45 -4.23 36.59
N THR A 73 4.31 -4.95 36.72
CA THR A 73 3.59 -5.14 37.96
C THR A 73 3.29 -6.61 38.27
N GLN A 74 3.31 -6.97 39.57
CA GLN A 74 2.87 -8.26 40.06
C GLN A 74 1.78 -8.08 41.10
N LEU A 75 0.72 -8.90 41.01
CA LEU A 75 -0.35 -8.93 42.02
C LEU A 75 0.07 -9.79 43.22
N ARG A 76 0.13 -9.18 44.41
CA ARG A 76 0.52 -9.81 45.69
C ARG A 76 -0.52 -9.49 46.75
N LEU A 77 -1.77 -9.87 46.50
CA LEU A 77 -2.84 -9.69 47.45
C LEU A 77 -2.71 -10.66 48.64
N PRO A 78 -3.19 -10.32 49.84
CA PRO A 78 -3.04 -11.14 51.06
C PRO A 78 -3.57 -12.57 50.94
N ASP A 79 -4.52 -12.80 50.05
CA ASP A 79 -5.22 -14.10 49.90
C ASP A 79 -4.73 -14.87 48.67
N ASP A 80 -3.75 -14.35 47.91
CA ASP A 80 -3.28 -14.87 46.61
C ASP A 80 -4.41 -15.15 45.59
N GLN A 81 -5.53 -14.42 45.68
CA GLN A 81 -6.66 -14.53 44.76
C GLN A 81 -6.83 -13.23 43.93
N PRO A 82 -7.27 -13.30 42.71
CA PRO A 82 -7.66 -12.09 41.93
C PRO A 82 -8.76 -11.32 42.64
N PHE A 83 -8.67 -9.98 42.59
CA PHE A 83 -9.71 -9.13 43.14
C PHE A 83 -10.91 -9.12 42.21
N ARG A 84 -12.12 -9.32 42.75
CA ARG A 84 -13.38 -9.20 41.98
C ARG A 84 -14.51 -8.70 42.87
N GLN A 85 -15.21 -7.66 42.40
CA GLN A 85 -16.38 -7.11 43.08
C GLN A 85 -17.50 -6.92 42.03
N GLU A 86 -18.65 -7.53 42.30
CA GLU A 86 -19.86 -7.40 41.49
C GLU A 86 -20.74 -6.29 42.02
N ASN A 87 -21.30 -5.48 41.08
CA ASN A 87 -22.18 -4.35 41.37
C ASN A 87 -21.65 -3.43 42.48
N PRO A 88 -20.41 -2.91 42.38
CA PRO A 88 -19.80 -2.11 43.42
C PRO A 88 -20.42 -0.73 43.61
N ALA A 89 -21.07 -0.19 42.56
CA ALA A 89 -21.80 1.10 42.61
C ALA A 89 -22.87 1.12 41.48
N GLU A 90 -23.81 2.09 41.59
CA GLU A 90 -24.82 2.28 40.55
C GLU A 90 -24.16 2.61 39.19
N GLY A 91 -24.54 1.87 38.12
CA GLY A 91 -23.98 2.02 36.79
C GLY A 91 -22.74 1.14 36.50
N ILE A 92 -22.14 0.49 37.51
CA ILE A 92 -20.98 -0.40 37.38
C ILE A 92 -21.39 -1.85 37.67
N ALA A 93 -21.26 -2.73 36.66
CA ALA A 93 -21.62 -4.16 36.78
C ALA A 93 -20.54 -4.95 37.51
N SER A 94 -19.26 -4.70 37.24
CA SER A 94 -18.16 -5.37 37.93
C SER A 94 -16.85 -4.61 37.84
N VAL A 95 -15.99 -4.83 38.84
CA VAL A 95 -14.57 -4.44 38.86
C VAL A 95 -13.74 -5.67 39.12
N THR A 96 -12.74 -5.96 38.28
CA THR A 96 -11.80 -7.06 38.48
C THR A 96 -10.36 -6.59 38.38
N VAL A 97 -9.45 -7.15 39.17
CA VAL A 97 -8.00 -6.94 39.06
C VAL A 97 -7.33 -8.32 39.07
N THR A 98 -6.70 -8.65 37.94
CA THR A 98 -6.13 -10.00 37.74
C THR A 98 -4.69 -9.91 37.26
N GLN A 99 -3.89 -10.92 37.60
CA GLN A 99 -2.59 -11.09 36.95
C GLN A 99 -2.79 -11.57 35.51
N ARG A 100 -2.29 -10.82 34.55
CA ARG A 100 -2.38 -11.16 33.13
C ARG A 100 -1.21 -12.07 32.69
N ASN A 101 0.00 -11.70 33.10
CA ASN A 101 1.24 -12.45 32.89
C ASN A 101 2.19 -12.15 34.04
N PRO A 102 3.39 -12.78 34.15
CA PRO A 102 4.28 -12.57 35.28
C PRO A 102 4.65 -11.13 35.62
N ASN A 103 4.52 -10.21 34.67
CA ASN A 103 4.93 -8.80 34.78
C ASN A 103 3.83 -7.80 34.41
N SER A 104 2.56 -8.20 34.36
CA SER A 104 1.46 -7.24 34.12
C SER A 104 0.16 -7.65 34.81
N ILE A 105 -0.57 -6.64 35.29
CA ILE A 105 -1.88 -6.76 35.94
C ILE A 105 -2.90 -6.09 35.07
N ARG A 106 -4.08 -6.68 34.98
CA ARG A 106 -5.24 -6.09 34.29
C ARG A 106 -6.31 -5.66 35.28
N VAL A 107 -6.71 -4.40 35.19
CA VAL A 107 -7.90 -3.84 35.81
C VAL A 107 -9.00 -3.74 34.79
N THR A 108 -10.15 -4.37 35.07
CA THR A 108 -11.31 -4.33 34.17
C THR A 108 -12.51 -3.77 34.90
N VAL A 109 -13.17 -2.79 34.31
CA VAL A 109 -14.40 -2.18 34.81
C VAL A 109 -15.50 -2.30 33.76
N THR A 110 -16.59 -2.98 34.10
CA THR A 110 -17.73 -3.16 33.18
C THR A 110 -18.91 -2.33 33.68
N GLY A 111 -19.50 -1.55 32.76
CA GLY A 111 -20.73 -0.80 33.03
C GLY A 111 -21.98 -1.66 32.93
N THR A 112 -23.13 -1.17 33.43
CA THR A 112 -24.42 -1.88 33.35
C THR A 112 -25.24 -1.49 32.12
N THR A 113 -25.05 -0.29 31.57
CA THR A 113 -25.86 0.27 30.46
C THR A 113 -25.02 1.06 29.46
N GLY A 114 -23.71 1.11 29.61
CA GLY A 114 -22.76 1.82 28.75
C GLY A 114 -21.34 1.81 29.30
N LEU A 115 -20.40 2.33 28.53
CA LEU A 115 -18.99 2.42 28.92
C LEU A 115 -18.83 3.41 30.07
N PRO A 116 -18.30 2.99 31.25
CA PRO A 116 -18.06 3.94 32.35
C PRO A 116 -16.93 4.91 31.97
N ARG A 117 -17.10 6.17 32.33
CA ARG A 117 -16.02 7.15 32.21
C ARG A 117 -15.02 6.93 33.34
N VAL A 118 -13.77 6.63 32.98
CA VAL A 118 -12.71 6.32 33.93
C VAL A 118 -11.57 7.32 33.77
N GLU A 119 -11.18 7.97 34.85
CA GLU A 119 -10.00 8.82 34.89
C GLU A 119 -8.95 8.16 35.79
N VAL A 120 -7.72 8.00 35.27
CA VAL A 120 -6.63 7.31 35.95
C VAL A 120 -5.61 8.34 36.40
N MET A 121 -5.31 8.34 37.72
CA MET A 121 -4.39 9.31 38.33
C MET A 121 -3.41 8.62 39.27
N PRO A 122 -2.14 9.08 39.32
CA PRO A 122 -1.23 8.65 40.40
C PRO A 122 -1.76 9.09 41.79
N SER A 123 -1.68 8.21 42.78
CA SER A 123 -2.01 8.50 44.17
C SER A 123 -0.80 8.35 45.08
N ALA A 124 -0.92 8.78 46.33
CA ALA A 124 0.15 8.65 47.31
C ALA A 124 0.45 7.17 47.67
N THR A 125 -0.44 6.24 47.32
CA THR A 125 -0.34 4.82 47.64
C THR A 125 -0.25 3.93 46.39
N GLY A 126 -0.22 4.50 45.17
CA GLY A 126 -0.17 3.77 43.92
C GLY A 126 -1.00 4.44 42.81
N LEU A 127 -2.06 3.81 42.36
CA LEU A 127 -2.97 4.34 41.29
C LEU A 127 -4.41 4.48 41.77
N LEU A 128 -5.06 5.51 41.32
CA LEU A 128 -6.49 5.80 41.54
C LEU A 128 -7.23 5.79 40.21
N PHE A 129 -8.29 5.01 40.09
CA PHE A 129 -9.25 5.03 39.01
C PHE A 129 -10.55 5.66 39.52
N SER A 130 -10.90 6.83 39.02
CA SER A 130 -12.15 7.53 39.35
C SER A 130 -13.20 7.24 38.30
N LEU A 131 -14.32 6.63 38.68
CA LEU A 131 -15.36 6.09 37.82
C LEU A 131 -16.64 6.90 37.94
N THR A 132 -17.13 7.43 36.83
CA THR A 132 -18.46 8.10 36.78
C THR A 132 -19.37 7.32 35.82
N ALA A 133 -20.61 7.01 36.31
CA ALA A 133 -21.64 6.43 35.47
C ALA A 133 -22.28 7.53 34.60
N GLU A 134 -22.34 7.33 33.27
CA GLU A 134 -23.13 8.22 32.42
C GLU A 134 -24.62 7.94 32.61
N THR A 135 -25.35 8.91 33.16
CA THR A 135 -26.82 8.89 33.17
C THR A 135 -27.30 9.34 31.80
N PRO A 136 -28.16 8.59 31.08
CA PRO A 136 -28.69 9.02 29.79
C PRO A 136 -29.54 10.26 29.96
N THR A 137 -29.03 11.42 29.57
CA THR A 137 -29.81 12.67 29.54
C THR A 137 -30.75 12.56 28.34
N ALA A 138 -32.04 12.43 28.63
CA ALA A 138 -33.12 12.49 27.63
C ALA A 138 -33.06 13.88 26.98
N GLN A 139 -32.72 13.96 25.73
CA GLN A 139 -32.84 15.14 24.90
C GLN A 139 -34.31 15.40 24.62
N THR A 140 -34.84 16.48 25.15
CA THR A 140 -36.16 17.03 24.79
C THR A 140 -36.03 17.65 23.38
N PRO A 141 -36.98 17.37 22.45
CA PRO A 141 -36.96 17.98 21.12
C PRO A 141 -37.20 19.49 21.24
N PRO A 142 -36.58 20.30 20.37
CA PRO A 142 -36.83 21.76 20.39
C PRO A 142 -38.25 22.03 19.85
N GLU A 143 -38.96 22.91 20.58
CA GLU A 143 -40.24 23.46 20.20
C GLU A 143 -40.14 24.27 18.91
N THR A 144 -41.08 24.07 18.01
CA THR A 144 -41.32 24.86 16.81
C THR A 144 -41.98 26.19 17.20
N PRO A 145 -41.54 27.33 16.66
CA PRO A 145 -42.28 28.59 16.85
C PRO A 145 -43.52 28.66 15.99
N ASP A 146 -44.62 29.06 16.60
CA ASP A 146 -45.93 29.37 16.00
C ASP A 146 -45.83 30.43 14.90
N VAL A 147 -46.51 30.17 13.79
CA VAL A 147 -46.82 31.15 12.73
C VAL A 147 -48.28 31.54 12.85
N PRO A 148 -48.66 32.84 12.91
CA PRO A 148 -50.04 33.30 12.89
C PRO A 148 -50.59 33.31 11.43
N PRO A 149 -51.90 33.13 11.26
CA PRO A 149 -52.52 32.98 9.94
C PRO A 149 -53.03 34.29 9.33
N ASP A 150 -53.29 34.23 8.03
CA ASP A 150 -54.14 35.06 7.16
C ASP A 150 -53.63 36.37 6.59
N MET A 151 -53.47 36.34 5.26
CA MET A 151 -54.12 37.37 4.38
C MET A 151 -54.32 36.79 2.98
N GLU A 152 -55.55 36.91 2.51
CA GLU A 152 -56.05 36.56 1.20
C GLU A 152 -55.44 37.36 0.07
N MET A 153 -55.37 36.78 -1.11
CA MET A 153 -55.01 37.37 -2.38
C MET A 153 -56.21 37.48 -3.30
N GLU A 154 -56.33 38.60 -3.94
CA GLU A 154 -57.15 38.81 -5.14
C GLU A 154 -56.28 38.94 -6.41
N PRO A 155 -56.76 38.55 -7.60
CA PRO A 155 -55.96 38.34 -8.81
C PRO A 155 -55.94 39.56 -9.71
N GLU A 156 -54.83 39.82 -10.40
CA GLU A 156 -54.75 40.75 -11.53
C GLU A 156 -54.05 40.15 -12.77
N GLU A 157 -54.56 40.61 -13.92
CA GLU A 157 -54.56 40.14 -15.27
C GLU A 157 -53.20 40.09 -15.99
N GLU A 158 -53.15 39.17 -16.99
CA GLU A 158 -52.14 39.10 -18.04
C GLU A 158 -52.14 40.33 -18.97
N PRO A 159 -50.97 40.62 -19.59
CA PRO A 159 -50.95 40.81 -21.03
C PRO A 159 -49.85 40.06 -21.77
N ASP A 160 -50.24 39.50 -22.90
CA ASP A 160 -49.46 38.89 -23.97
C ASP A 160 -48.23 39.71 -24.40
N THR A 161 -47.06 39.09 -24.37
CA THR A 161 -45.96 39.25 -25.34
C THR A 161 -45.05 38.03 -25.27
N PRO A 162 -44.67 37.38 -26.40
CA PRO A 162 -43.82 36.22 -26.39
C PRO A 162 -42.39 36.59 -26.02
N PRO A 163 -41.77 35.92 -25.04
CA PRO A 163 -40.38 36.16 -24.74
C PRO A 163 -39.48 35.54 -25.82
N GLN A 164 -38.49 36.31 -26.24
CA GLN A 164 -37.32 35.83 -26.98
C GLN A 164 -36.65 34.74 -26.20
N MET A 165 -36.25 33.65 -26.87
CA MET A 165 -35.41 32.61 -26.34
C MET A 165 -34.10 33.24 -25.81
N PRO A 166 -33.65 32.93 -24.59
CA PRO A 166 -32.30 33.23 -24.20
C PRO A 166 -31.35 32.33 -25.01
N GLU A 167 -30.21 32.90 -25.37
CA GLU A 167 -29.08 32.17 -25.96
C GLU A 167 -28.64 31.08 -24.98
N PRO A 168 -28.06 29.94 -25.44
CA PRO A 168 -27.66 28.84 -24.61
C PRO A 168 -26.63 29.33 -23.58
N THR A 169 -26.98 29.27 -22.33
CA THR A 169 -26.03 29.33 -21.23
C THR A 169 -25.20 28.06 -21.36
N ASP A 170 -23.89 28.23 -21.41
CA ASP A 170 -22.93 27.13 -21.30
C ASP A 170 -23.29 26.33 -20.03
N GLU A 171 -23.93 25.17 -20.22
CA GLU A 171 -24.10 24.17 -19.19
C GLU A 171 -22.70 23.62 -18.87
N ILE A 172 -22.26 23.80 -17.64
CA ILE A 172 -21.11 23.10 -17.15
C ILE A 172 -21.57 21.66 -16.96
N GLU A 173 -21.24 20.83 -17.92
CA GLU A 173 -21.25 19.40 -17.78
C GLU A 173 -20.17 19.07 -16.73
N LEU A 174 -20.55 18.69 -15.50
CA LEU A 174 -19.72 17.83 -14.68
C LEU A 174 -19.54 16.55 -15.52
N VAL A 175 -18.39 16.48 -16.19
CA VAL A 175 -18.04 15.32 -16.98
C VAL A 175 -17.82 14.20 -15.99
N VAL A 176 -18.84 13.39 -15.76
CA VAL A 176 -18.67 12.03 -15.26
C VAL A 176 -17.93 11.30 -16.38
N THR A 177 -16.61 11.43 -16.40
CA THR A 177 -15.73 10.73 -17.34
C THR A 177 -15.61 9.28 -16.91
N ALA A 178 -16.66 8.53 -17.16
CA ALA A 178 -16.61 7.09 -17.18
C ALA A 178 -17.12 6.59 -18.54
N GLU A 179 -16.57 7.14 -19.63
CA GLU A 179 -16.45 6.35 -20.84
C GLU A 179 -15.20 5.51 -20.68
N PRO A 180 -15.28 4.17 -20.77
CA PRO A 180 -14.11 3.32 -20.75
C PRO A 180 -13.13 3.82 -21.82
N ASP A 181 -11.87 4.08 -21.45
CA ASP A 181 -10.83 4.42 -22.39
C ASP A 181 -10.68 3.29 -23.40
N THR A 182 -11.29 3.42 -24.56
CA THR A 182 -11.28 2.40 -25.60
C THR A 182 -9.96 2.45 -26.37
N GLY A 183 -8.90 1.95 -25.77
CA GLY A 183 -7.60 1.83 -26.43
C GLY A 183 -6.41 1.94 -25.49
N TYR A 184 -5.19 1.65 -26.00
CA TYR A 184 -3.97 1.66 -25.23
C TYR A 184 -3.49 3.06 -24.82
N ARG A 185 -3.95 4.14 -25.49
CA ARG A 185 -3.54 5.49 -25.16
C ARG A 185 -4.49 6.15 -24.17
N VAL A 186 -3.96 6.62 -23.07
CA VAL A 186 -4.63 7.48 -22.10
C VAL A 186 -4.07 8.90 -22.25
N PRO A 187 -4.89 9.95 -22.47
CA PRO A 187 -4.40 11.31 -22.75
C PRO A 187 -3.97 12.09 -21.50
N ASP A 188 -4.49 11.73 -20.34
CA ASP A 188 -4.29 12.43 -19.07
C ASP A 188 -4.03 11.45 -17.91
N ALA A 189 -3.55 11.98 -16.79
CA ALA A 189 -3.37 11.25 -15.56
C ALA A 189 -3.41 12.21 -14.37
N THR A 190 -4.05 11.79 -13.29
CA THR A 190 -4.20 12.61 -12.08
C THR A 190 -3.05 12.46 -11.10
N THR A 191 -2.25 11.40 -11.18
CA THR A 191 -1.22 11.05 -10.18
C THR A 191 -0.11 12.09 -10.06
N ALA A 192 0.28 12.73 -11.16
CA ALA A 192 1.42 13.66 -11.13
C ALA A 192 1.08 15.05 -10.56
N THR A 193 -0.17 15.48 -10.66
CA THR A 193 -0.60 16.86 -10.35
C THR A 193 -1.79 16.94 -9.40
N ARG A 194 -2.52 15.84 -9.18
CA ARG A 194 -3.86 15.80 -8.54
C ARG A 194 -4.91 16.66 -9.26
N THR A 195 -4.66 16.95 -10.53
CA THR A 195 -5.54 17.66 -11.44
C THR A 195 -5.63 16.90 -12.75
N ASP A 196 -6.63 17.16 -13.58
CA ASP A 196 -6.84 16.48 -14.87
C ASP A 196 -5.94 17.08 -15.98
N THR A 197 -4.63 17.16 -15.67
CA THR A 197 -3.64 17.77 -16.56
C THR A 197 -3.24 16.79 -17.67
N PRO A 198 -3.29 17.20 -18.96
CA PRO A 198 -2.82 16.36 -20.06
C PRO A 198 -1.38 15.88 -19.87
N LEU A 199 -1.12 14.61 -20.18
CA LEU A 199 0.22 13.99 -19.99
C LEU A 199 1.34 14.80 -20.66
N ARG A 200 1.07 15.42 -21.81
CA ARG A 200 2.03 16.25 -22.55
C ARG A 200 2.43 17.55 -21.83
N ASP A 201 1.60 18.03 -20.89
CA ASP A 201 1.78 19.28 -20.14
C ASP A 201 2.44 19.05 -18.78
N ILE A 202 2.64 17.78 -18.39
CA ILE A 202 3.29 17.39 -17.14
C ILE A 202 4.81 17.35 -17.36
N PRO A 203 5.62 18.17 -16.64
CA PRO A 203 7.07 18.17 -16.76
C PRO A 203 7.76 17.05 -15.98
N GLN A 204 7.27 15.83 -16.08
CA GLN A 204 7.80 14.64 -15.42
C GLN A 204 7.41 13.39 -16.19
N SER A 205 8.24 12.33 -16.10
CA SER A 205 7.91 11.04 -16.69
C SER A 205 6.78 10.37 -15.91
N ILE A 206 5.70 10.05 -16.60
CA ILE A 206 4.57 9.27 -16.11
C ILE A 206 4.10 8.32 -17.20
N GLN A 207 3.88 7.07 -16.85
CA GLN A 207 3.38 6.04 -17.75
C GLN A 207 2.05 5.50 -17.23
N VAL A 208 1.12 5.25 -18.14
CA VAL A 208 -0.19 4.69 -17.85
C VAL A 208 -0.36 3.36 -18.57
N VAL A 209 -0.78 2.34 -17.83
CA VAL A 209 -1.19 1.03 -18.34
C VAL A 209 -2.70 0.96 -18.23
N PRO A 210 -3.45 1.06 -19.33
CA PRO A 210 -4.91 1.09 -19.32
C PRO A 210 -5.54 -0.30 -19.15
N GLU A 211 -6.83 -0.33 -18.81
CA GLU A 211 -7.64 -1.54 -18.67
C GLU A 211 -7.53 -2.48 -19.87
N GLU A 212 -7.55 -1.96 -21.12
CA GLU A 212 -7.44 -2.77 -22.34
C GLU A 212 -6.12 -3.60 -22.39
N VAL A 213 -5.00 -3.10 -21.84
CA VAL A 213 -3.75 -3.86 -21.73
C VAL A 213 -3.86 -4.92 -20.65
N ILE A 214 -4.49 -4.58 -19.51
CA ILE A 214 -4.74 -5.49 -18.38
C ILE A 214 -5.57 -6.69 -18.86
N GLU A 215 -6.63 -6.44 -19.60
CA GLU A 215 -7.51 -7.47 -20.19
C GLU A 215 -6.81 -8.28 -21.29
N ASP A 216 -6.12 -7.64 -22.25
CA ASP A 216 -5.47 -8.32 -23.37
C ASP A 216 -4.38 -9.29 -22.90
N GLN A 217 -3.67 -8.96 -21.83
CA GLN A 217 -2.64 -9.80 -21.21
C GLN A 217 -3.19 -10.78 -20.16
N GLN A 218 -4.49 -10.71 -19.83
CA GLN A 218 -5.09 -11.41 -18.68
C GLN A 218 -4.21 -11.27 -17.44
N VAL A 219 -4.05 -10.03 -16.99
CA VAL A 219 -3.26 -9.68 -15.82
C VAL A 219 -3.95 -10.16 -14.55
N ILE A 220 -3.30 -11.05 -13.82
CA ILE A 220 -3.80 -11.58 -12.54
C ILE A 220 -3.16 -10.86 -11.36
N ARG A 221 -1.89 -10.42 -11.52
CA ARG A 221 -1.10 -9.73 -10.50
C ARG A 221 -0.59 -8.39 -11.04
N LEU A 222 -0.46 -7.41 -10.15
CA LEU A 222 -0.02 -6.07 -10.52
C LEU A 222 1.34 -6.04 -11.23
N ASN A 223 2.28 -6.94 -10.85
CA ASN A 223 3.59 -7.03 -11.51
C ASN A 223 3.49 -7.34 -13.01
N GLU A 224 2.46 -8.04 -13.45
CA GLU A 224 2.26 -8.35 -14.88
C GLU A 224 1.90 -7.10 -15.69
N ALA A 225 1.07 -6.21 -15.16
CA ALA A 225 0.79 -4.91 -15.76
C ALA A 225 2.04 -4.04 -15.81
N LEU A 226 2.81 -4.02 -14.73
CA LEU A 226 3.98 -3.15 -14.56
C LEU A 226 5.18 -3.57 -15.41
N ARG A 227 5.24 -4.80 -15.91
CA ARG A 227 6.24 -5.23 -16.92
C ARG A 227 6.23 -4.40 -18.20
N ASN A 228 5.13 -3.71 -18.48
CA ASN A 228 4.96 -2.83 -19.64
C ASN A 228 5.57 -1.44 -19.44
N VAL A 229 6.06 -1.12 -18.23
CA VAL A 229 6.56 0.22 -17.84
C VAL A 229 8.07 0.21 -17.78
N SER A 230 8.74 1.19 -18.42
CA SER A 230 10.20 1.32 -18.36
C SER A 230 10.69 1.63 -16.95
N GLY A 231 11.82 1.03 -16.56
CA GLY A 231 12.46 1.27 -15.26
C GLY A 231 11.71 0.71 -14.05
N VAL A 232 10.71 -0.17 -14.26
CA VAL A 232 9.96 -0.87 -13.21
C VAL A 232 10.24 -2.36 -13.28
N THR A 233 10.59 -2.96 -12.14
CA THR A 233 10.76 -4.39 -11.99
C THR A 233 10.15 -4.87 -10.67
N LEU A 234 9.84 -6.17 -10.59
CA LEU A 234 9.40 -6.77 -9.33
C LEU A 234 10.54 -6.70 -8.32
N GLY A 235 10.26 -6.19 -7.14
CA GLY A 235 11.16 -6.16 -6.00
C GLY A 235 11.17 -7.49 -5.24
N ASN A 236 11.51 -7.45 -3.97
CA ASN A 236 11.46 -8.62 -3.09
C ASN A 236 10.00 -8.92 -2.71
N THR A 237 9.53 -10.14 -2.95
CA THR A 237 8.16 -10.57 -2.59
C THR A 237 8.03 -11.11 -1.18
N ARG A 238 9.10 -11.04 -0.39
CA ARG A 238 9.10 -11.50 1.02
C ARG A 238 8.39 -12.84 1.22
N ALA A 239 8.64 -13.80 0.33
CA ALA A 239 8.01 -15.11 0.35
C ALA A 239 6.50 -15.14 0.00
N ASN A 240 6.08 -14.29 -0.91
CA ASN A 240 4.71 -14.07 -1.36
C ASN A 240 3.79 -13.34 -0.35
N ASP A 241 4.26 -12.95 0.83
CA ASP A 241 3.44 -12.18 1.78
C ASP A 241 3.14 -10.75 1.30
N THR A 242 3.94 -10.22 0.36
CA THR A 242 3.71 -8.89 -0.23
C THR A 242 4.29 -8.80 -1.65
N GLU A 243 3.79 -7.87 -2.46
CA GLU A 243 4.40 -7.46 -3.73
C GLU A 243 5.07 -6.10 -3.55
N THR A 244 6.40 -6.04 -3.70
CA THR A 244 7.13 -4.79 -3.77
C THR A 244 7.65 -4.54 -5.17
N PHE A 245 7.91 -3.29 -5.51
CA PHE A 245 8.39 -2.89 -6.84
C PHE A 245 9.61 -1.99 -6.71
N THR A 246 10.53 -2.21 -7.64
CA THR A 246 11.69 -1.35 -7.82
C THR A 246 11.40 -0.38 -8.97
N VAL A 247 11.50 0.91 -8.71
CA VAL A 247 11.35 1.96 -9.73
C VAL A 247 12.65 2.75 -9.84
N ARG A 248 13.20 2.86 -11.05
CA ARG A 248 14.50 3.52 -11.31
C ARG A 248 15.63 3.02 -10.41
N GLY A 249 15.60 1.73 -10.04
CA GLY A 249 16.63 1.08 -9.20
C GLY A 249 16.49 1.35 -7.69
N PHE A 250 15.43 1.99 -7.22
CA PHE A 250 15.07 2.13 -5.80
C PHE A 250 13.96 1.16 -5.45
N GLU A 251 14.19 0.34 -4.43
CA GLU A 251 13.23 -0.67 -3.95
C GLU A 251 12.07 -0.02 -3.18
N ASP A 252 11.03 -0.80 -2.90
CA ASP A 252 9.87 -0.46 -2.09
C ASP A 252 9.11 0.79 -2.56
N ALA A 253 8.92 0.90 -3.89
CA ALA A 253 8.12 1.97 -4.47
C ALA A 253 6.75 2.09 -3.78
N THR A 254 6.37 3.31 -3.43
CA THR A 254 5.09 3.57 -2.76
C THR A 254 3.91 3.17 -3.65
N ILE A 255 3.03 2.32 -3.14
CA ILE A 255 1.79 1.94 -3.83
C ILE A 255 0.65 2.80 -3.30
N LEU A 256 -0.10 3.39 -4.22
CA LEU A 256 -1.33 4.12 -3.95
C LEU A 256 -2.52 3.39 -4.59
N ARG A 257 -3.69 3.54 -3.99
CA ARG A 257 -4.97 3.16 -4.58
C ARG A 257 -5.86 4.40 -4.61
N ASP A 258 -6.17 4.87 -5.83
CA ASP A 258 -6.87 6.14 -6.04
C ASP A 258 -6.27 7.32 -5.26
N GLY A 259 -4.95 7.39 -5.20
CA GLY A 259 -4.21 8.44 -4.49
C GLY A 259 -4.09 8.25 -2.98
N ILE A 260 -4.57 7.14 -2.40
CA ILE A 260 -4.43 6.78 -0.98
C ILE A 260 -3.34 5.72 -0.82
N ARG A 261 -2.40 5.97 0.08
CA ARG A 261 -1.28 5.07 0.35
C ARG A 261 -1.77 3.73 0.88
N GLN A 262 -1.26 2.64 0.30
CA GLN A 262 -1.48 1.28 0.78
C GLN A 262 -0.42 0.91 1.83
N PHE A 263 -0.69 -0.15 2.59
CA PHE A 263 0.26 -0.68 3.57
C PHE A 263 1.41 -1.44 2.88
N SER A 264 2.57 -1.46 3.55
CA SER A 264 3.75 -2.18 3.04
C SER A 264 3.62 -3.70 3.15
N PHE A 265 2.80 -4.19 4.09
CA PHE A 265 2.50 -5.61 4.29
C PHE A 265 1.10 -6.00 3.78
N GLY A 266 0.48 -5.17 2.95
CA GLY A 266 -0.90 -5.37 2.47
C GLY A 266 -1.05 -6.41 1.36
N GLY A 267 -0.28 -7.47 1.35
CA GLY A 267 -0.46 -8.54 0.36
C GLY A 267 -0.30 -8.08 -1.10
N THR A 268 -0.94 -8.81 -2.01
CA THR A 268 -0.94 -8.49 -3.44
C THR A 268 -2.15 -7.62 -3.79
N GLN A 269 -1.92 -6.55 -4.58
CA GLN A 269 -3.00 -5.67 -5.03
C GLN A 269 -3.94 -6.42 -5.99
N GLU A 270 -5.25 -6.35 -5.73
CA GLU A 270 -6.25 -6.95 -6.63
C GLU A 270 -6.40 -6.12 -7.92
N THR A 271 -6.48 -6.81 -9.06
CA THR A 271 -6.50 -6.20 -10.40
C THR A 271 -7.89 -6.16 -11.05
N ALA A 272 -8.87 -6.91 -10.57
CA ALA A 272 -10.18 -7.07 -11.21
C ALA A 272 -11.03 -5.78 -11.30
N ASN A 273 -10.86 -4.86 -10.36
CA ASN A 273 -11.55 -3.57 -10.36
C ASN A 273 -10.66 -2.41 -10.79
N LEU A 274 -9.54 -2.68 -11.51
CA LEU A 274 -8.68 -1.62 -12.01
C LEU A 274 -9.16 -1.08 -13.36
N GLU A 275 -9.24 0.23 -13.47
CA GLU A 275 -9.42 0.98 -14.70
C GLU A 275 -8.07 1.21 -15.40
N ARG A 276 -7.03 1.53 -14.61
CA ARG A 276 -5.67 1.72 -15.11
C ARG A 276 -4.65 1.68 -13.98
N VAL A 277 -3.38 1.57 -14.36
CA VAL A 277 -2.24 1.74 -13.45
C VAL A 277 -1.41 2.93 -13.92
N GLU A 278 -1.18 3.91 -13.05
CA GLU A 278 -0.36 5.09 -13.32
C GLU A 278 0.96 4.98 -12.56
N VAL A 279 2.09 5.10 -13.25
CA VAL A 279 3.43 5.07 -12.64
C VAL A 279 4.07 6.44 -12.80
N LEU A 280 4.16 7.18 -11.70
CA LEU A 280 4.88 8.44 -11.61
C LEU A 280 6.33 8.16 -11.25
N LYS A 281 7.28 8.49 -12.14
CA LYS A 281 8.69 8.18 -11.97
C LYS A 281 9.44 9.35 -11.36
N GLY A 282 10.34 9.06 -10.39
CA GLY A 282 11.06 10.07 -9.62
C GLY A 282 10.29 10.61 -8.40
N PRO A 283 10.89 11.58 -7.66
CA PRO A 283 10.36 12.09 -6.41
C PRO A 283 8.92 12.58 -6.49
N ALA A 284 8.03 12.02 -5.65
CA ALA A 284 6.60 12.27 -5.64
C ALA A 284 6.08 12.90 -4.33
N SER A 285 6.98 13.19 -3.37
CA SER A 285 6.59 13.70 -2.05
C SER A 285 5.81 15.00 -2.10
N ILE A 286 6.03 15.81 -3.14
CA ILE A 286 5.27 17.05 -3.34
C ILE A 286 3.75 16.83 -3.39
N VAL A 287 3.32 15.69 -3.89
CA VAL A 287 1.90 15.36 -4.06
C VAL A 287 1.40 14.45 -2.95
N TYR A 288 2.21 13.48 -2.49
CA TYR A 288 1.75 12.37 -1.63
C TYR A 288 2.47 12.27 -0.27
N GLY A 289 3.32 13.24 0.09
CA GLY A 289 4.09 13.23 1.34
C GLY A 289 5.27 12.26 1.29
N SER A 290 5.56 11.57 2.39
CA SER A 290 6.70 10.65 2.42
C SER A 290 6.61 9.61 1.29
N ALA A 291 7.66 9.48 0.48
CA ALA A 291 7.70 8.53 -0.64
C ALA A 291 9.14 8.22 -1.04
N GLU A 292 9.36 6.97 -1.49
CA GLU A 292 10.61 6.56 -2.09
C GLU A 292 10.96 7.43 -3.32
N PRO A 293 12.25 7.76 -3.52
CA PRO A 293 12.64 8.70 -4.57
C PRO A 293 12.51 8.14 -5.99
N GLY A 294 12.50 6.81 -6.15
CA GLY A 294 12.37 6.17 -7.47
C GLY A 294 11.05 6.50 -8.16
N GLY A 295 9.98 6.61 -7.39
CA GLY A 295 8.65 6.88 -7.90
C GLY A 295 7.54 6.21 -7.09
N LEU A 296 6.34 6.31 -7.61
CA LEU A 296 5.17 5.63 -7.03
C LEU A 296 4.27 5.00 -8.09
N ILE A 297 3.49 4.05 -7.67
CA ILE A 297 2.52 3.31 -8.48
C ILE A 297 1.14 3.61 -7.92
N ASN A 298 0.25 4.18 -8.74
CA ASN A 298 -1.13 4.44 -8.36
C ASN A 298 -2.05 3.51 -9.15
N VAL A 299 -2.74 2.62 -8.48
CA VAL A 299 -3.80 1.82 -9.07
C VAL A 299 -5.10 2.61 -8.99
N VAL A 300 -5.72 2.84 -10.14
CA VAL A 300 -6.97 3.61 -10.28
C VAL A 300 -8.12 2.63 -10.47
N THR A 301 -9.16 2.76 -9.64
CA THR A 301 -10.28 1.82 -9.64
C THR A 301 -11.43 2.25 -10.55
N LYS A 302 -12.15 1.27 -11.07
CA LYS A 302 -13.34 1.44 -11.92
C LYS A 302 -14.44 2.22 -11.19
N LYS A 303 -15.03 3.22 -11.84
CA LYS A 303 -16.12 4.05 -11.30
C LYS A 303 -17.49 3.57 -11.77
N PRO A 304 -18.59 3.92 -11.05
CA PRO A 304 -19.96 3.64 -11.48
C PRO A 304 -20.31 4.28 -12.83
N LEU A 305 -20.95 3.51 -13.70
CA LEU A 305 -21.33 3.93 -15.04
C LEU A 305 -22.75 4.55 -15.06
N PRO A 306 -23.00 5.58 -15.90
CA PRO A 306 -24.31 6.20 -16.01
C PRO A 306 -25.30 5.37 -16.84
N GLN A 307 -24.84 4.28 -17.47
CA GLN A 307 -25.65 3.32 -18.21
C GLN A 307 -25.53 1.93 -17.60
N PRO A 308 -26.56 1.08 -17.68
CA PRO A 308 -26.47 -0.30 -17.23
C PRO A 308 -25.34 -1.05 -17.93
N PHE A 309 -24.53 -1.74 -17.15
CA PHE A 309 -23.43 -2.58 -17.59
C PHE A 309 -23.42 -3.83 -16.70
N TYR A 310 -23.43 -5.00 -17.30
CA TYR A 310 -23.41 -6.29 -16.60
C TYR A 310 -22.45 -7.21 -17.33
N GLU A 311 -21.39 -7.62 -16.66
CA GLU A 311 -20.43 -8.57 -17.17
C GLU A 311 -20.24 -9.72 -16.18
N ILE A 312 -20.21 -10.93 -16.74
CA ILE A 312 -19.84 -12.15 -16.02
C ILE A 312 -18.70 -12.78 -16.81
N GLU A 313 -17.58 -13.02 -16.13
CA GLU A 313 -16.43 -13.69 -16.71
C GLU A 313 -16.10 -14.98 -15.94
N ALA A 314 -15.58 -15.97 -16.64
CA ALA A 314 -15.01 -17.17 -16.06
C ALA A 314 -13.69 -17.50 -16.75
N SER A 315 -12.63 -17.61 -15.93
CA SER A 315 -11.29 -17.97 -16.38
C SER A 315 -10.87 -19.31 -15.80
N VAL A 316 -10.18 -20.12 -16.60
CA VAL A 316 -9.59 -21.40 -16.21
C VAL A 316 -8.18 -21.51 -16.79
N GLY A 317 -7.29 -22.21 -16.11
CA GLY A 317 -5.90 -22.27 -16.57
C GLY A 317 -5.10 -23.44 -16.04
N SER A 318 -3.79 -23.38 -16.28
CA SER A 318 -2.80 -24.30 -15.74
C SER A 318 -2.84 -24.31 -14.21
N TYR A 319 -2.35 -25.40 -13.60
CA TYR A 319 -2.23 -25.53 -12.12
C TYR A 319 -3.56 -25.34 -11.37
N GLY A 320 -4.64 -25.92 -11.91
CA GLY A 320 -5.96 -25.84 -11.26
C GLY A 320 -6.56 -24.42 -11.17
N PHE A 321 -6.03 -23.46 -11.92
CA PHE A 321 -6.53 -22.09 -11.90
C PHE A 321 -8.00 -21.99 -12.33
N ILE A 322 -8.82 -21.38 -11.47
CA ILE A 322 -10.23 -21.09 -11.72
C ILE A 322 -10.55 -19.71 -11.13
N GLU A 323 -11.18 -18.84 -11.94
CA GLU A 323 -11.59 -17.52 -11.50
C GLU A 323 -12.90 -17.09 -12.15
N PRO A 324 -14.05 -17.27 -11.51
CA PRO A 324 -15.28 -16.55 -11.84
C PRO A 324 -15.23 -15.12 -11.29
N SER A 325 -15.69 -14.15 -12.09
CA SER A 325 -15.82 -12.74 -11.70
C SER A 325 -17.10 -12.11 -12.21
N ILE A 326 -17.53 -11.04 -11.55
CA ILE A 326 -18.70 -10.24 -11.89
C ILE A 326 -18.33 -8.77 -11.80
N ASP A 327 -18.69 -8.01 -12.84
CA ASP A 327 -18.64 -6.55 -12.86
C ASP A 327 -20.01 -6.01 -13.30
N ILE A 328 -20.71 -5.37 -12.38
CA ILE A 328 -22.05 -4.83 -12.66
C ILE A 328 -22.12 -3.37 -12.25
N SER A 329 -22.70 -2.55 -13.11
CA SER A 329 -22.80 -1.11 -12.89
C SER A 329 -24.07 -0.54 -13.50
N GLY A 330 -24.47 0.66 -13.05
CA GLY A 330 -25.56 1.40 -13.64
C GLY A 330 -26.31 2.32 -12.67
N PRO A 331 -27.36 2.99 -13.13
CA PRO A 331 -28.17 3.87 -12.30
C PRO A 331 -29.15 3.09 -11.42
N LEU A 332 -29.23 3.46 -10.14
CA LEU A 332 -30.24 2.98 -9.20
C LEU A 332 -31.55 3.78 -9.25
N THR A 333 -31.50 5.02 -9.79
CA THR A 333 -32.62 5.93 -9.91
C THR A 333 -32.91 6.27 -11.37
N SER A 334 -34.16 6.57 -11.69
CA SER A 334 -34.57 6.91 -13.07
C SER A 334 -33.99 8.21 -13.60
N ASP A 335 -33.67 9.15 -12.71
CA ASP A 335 -32.98 10.43 -13.00
C ASP A 335 -31.47 10.30 -13.08
N ARG A 336 -30.93 9.07 -12.86
CA ARG A 336 -29.50 8.76 -12.83
C ARG A 336 -28.70 9.52 -11.77
N SER A 337 -29.36 10.05 -10.74
CA SER A 337 -28.71 10.75 -9.65
C SER A 337 -27.96 9.82 -8.69
N LEU A 338 -28.27 8.53 -8.68
CA LEU A 338 -27.60 7.53 -7.86
C LEU A 338 -27.12 6.38 -8.75
N LEU A 339 -25.78 6.21 -8.81
CA LEU A 339 -25.11 5.19 -9.59
C LEU A 339 -24.46 4.16 -8.68
N TYR A 340 -24.27 2.94 -9.15
CA TYR A 340 -23.55 1.90 -8.44
C TYR A 340 -22.60 1.13 -9.35
N ARG A 341 -21.55 0.54 -8.77
CA ARG A 341 -20.73 -0.52 -9.38
C ARG A 341 -20.40 -1.56 -8.33
N LEU A 342 -20.35 -2.82 -8.73
CA LEU A 342 -19.93 -3.93 -7.91
C LEU A 342 -19.00 -4.80 -8.73
N ASN A 343 -17.75 -4.91 -8.26
CA ASN A 343 -16.78 -5.90 -8.74
C ASN A 343 -16.63 -6.98 -7.67
N THR A 344 -16.61 -8.24 -8.07
CA THR A 344 -16.34 -9.38 -7.18
C THR A 344 -15.72 -10.53 -7.95
N LEU A 345 -14.79 -11.24 -7.31
CA LEU A 345 -14.22 -12.48 -7.83
C LEU A 345 -13.98 -13.51 -6.73
N TYR A 346 -13.86 -14.75 -7.15
CA TYR A 346 -13.27 -15.83 -6.39
C TYR A 346 -12.16 -16.46 -7.25
N ARG A 347 -10.98 -16.65 -6.69
CA ARG A 347 -9.82 -17.24 -7.39
C ARG A 347 -9.30 -18.42 -6.59
N ARG A 348 -8.99 -19.51 -7.29
CA ARG A 348 -8.29 -20.66 -6.72
C ARG A 348 -7.24 -21.16 -7.71
N SER A 349 -6.09 -21.62 -7.19
CA SER A 349 -5.02 -22.25 -7.96
C SER A 349 -4.20 -23.14 -7.04
N ASP A 350 -3.56 -24.17 -7.61
CA ASP A 350 -2.69 -25.10 -6.87
C ASP A 350 -1.19 -24.69 -6.96
N GLY A 351 -0.85 -23.65 -7.77
CA GLY A 351 0.52 -23.21 -8.00
C GLY A 351 1.33 -24.19 -8.86
N PHE A 352 2.58 -23.81 -9.20
CA PHE A 352 3.48 -24.65 -10.01
C PHE A 352 4.62 -25.27 -9.21
N ARG A 353 4.76 -24.90 -7.92
CA ARG A 353 5.82 -25.41 -7.06
C ARG A 353 5.55 -26.85 -6.64
N ASP A 354 6.59 -27.57 -6.14
CA ASP A 354 6.44 -28.90 -5.55
C ASP A 354 5.29 -28.93 -4.54
N PHE A 355 4.47 -29.98 -4.60
CA PHE A 355 3.21 -30.15 -3.84
C PHE A 355 2.05 -29.26 -4.34
N ASP A 356 0.84 -29.73 -4.13
CA ASP A 356 -0.37 -28.94 -4.37
C ASP A 356 -0.44 -27.85 -3.29
N GLN A 357 -0.09 -26.63 -3.64
CA GLN A 357 -0.09 -25.48 -2.74
C GLN A 357 -1.35 -24.64 -3.00
N GLU A 358 -2.20 -24.48 -2.01
CA GLU A 358 -3.48 -23.80 -2.15
C GLU A 358 -3.30 -22.27 -2.19
N PHE A 359 -3.74 -21.65 -3.31
CA PHE A 359 -3.98 -20.23 -3.43
C PHE A 359 -5.49 -20.03 -3.49
N GLU A 360 -6.06 -19.30 -2.54
CA GLU A 360 -7.47 -18.97 -2.51
C GLU A 360 -7.65 -17.47 -2.25
N ARG A 361 -8.55 -16.84 -3.02
CA ARG A 361 -8.84 -15.41 -2.86
C ARG A 361 -10.31 -15.14 -3.10
N PHE A 362 -10.90 -14.38 -2.19
CA PHE A 362 -12.21 -13.76 -2.37
C PHE A 362 -12.06 -12.23 -2.32
N PHE A 363 -12.68 -11.55 -3.27
CA PHE A 363 -12.68 -10.09 -3.36
C PHE A 363 -14.07 -9.56 -3.66
N ILE A 364 -14.45 -8.45 -3.01
CA ILE A 364 -15.69 -7.73 -3.28
C ILE A 364 -15.50 -6.22 -3.07
N ALA A 365 -15.92 -5.41 -4.04
CA ALA A 365 -15.75 -3.96 -4.06
C ALA A 365 -17.02 -3.24 -4.56
N PRO A 366 -18.01 -2.97 -3.69
CA PRO A 366 -19.14 -2.11 -4.02
C PRO A 366 -18.78 -0.62 -3.96
N VAL A 367 -19.24 0.14 -4.95
CA VAL A 367 -19.10 1.59 -5.06
C VAL A 367 -20.46 2.20 -5.35
N VAL A 368 -20.77 3.31 -4.69
CA VAL A 368 -22.00 4.08 -4.92
C VAL A 368 -21.64 5.55 -5.10
N THR A 369 -22.05 6.12 -6.23
CA THR A 369 -21.90 7.55 -6.53
C THR A 369 -23.26 8.24 -6.50
N TRP A 370 -23.37 9.28 -5.70
CA TRP A 370 -24.54 10.13 -5.60
C TRP A 370 -24.26 11.52 -6.21
N LEU A 371 -24.87 11.81 -7.35
CA LEU A 371 -24.90 13.13 -7.96
C LEU A 371 -25.94 13.97 -7.22
N ILE A 372 -25.50 14.61 -6.13
CA ILE A 372 -26.38 15.41 -5.22
C ILE A 372 -26.95 16.62 -5.97
N SER A 373 -26.15 17.22 -6.86
CA SER A 373 -26.51 18.29 -7.75
C SER A 373 -25.54 18.36 -8.92
N ASP A 374 -25.77 19.18 -9.91
CA ASP A 374 -24.88 19.42 -11.06
C ASP A 374 -23.46 19.88 -10.66
N ARG A 375 -23.24 20.20 -9.39
CA ARG A 375 -21.96 20.67 -8.84
C ARG A 375 -21.44 19.85 -7.66
N THR A 376 -22.16 18.83 -7.24
CA THR A 376 -21.81 18.08 -6.05
C THR A 376 -21.98 16.61 -6.28
N GLU A 377 -20.87 15.90 -6.19
CA GLU A 377 -20.79 14.46 -6.28
C GLU A 377 -20.23 13.88 -4.97
N LEU A 378 -20.82 12.79 -4.51
CA LEU A 378 -20.35 12.01 -3.36
C LEU A 378 -20.24 10.55 -3.78
N THR A 379 -19.04 10.01 -3.78
CA THR A 379 -18.78 8.59 -4.00
C THR A 379 -18.41 7.92 -2.67
N VAL A 380 -19.07 6.82 -2.36
CA VAL A 380 -18.76 5.96 -1.19
C VAL A 380 -18.27 4.61 -1.71
N GLU A 381 -17.15 4.17 -1.16
CA GLU A 381 -16.43 2.97 -1.60
C GLU A 381 -16.20 2.02 -0.43
N LEU A 382 -16.26 0.72 -0.72
CA LEU A 382 -15.87 -0.33 0.21
C LEU A 382 -15.12 -1.40 -0.57
N GLU A 383 -14.08 -1.99 0.04
CA GLU A 383 -13.38 -3.16 -0.48
C GLU A 383 -13.14 -4.15 0.66
N TYR A 384 -13.32 -5.42 0.37
CA TYR A 384 -12.93 -6.52 1.24
C TYR A 384 -12.19 -7.57 0.43
N LEU A 385 -11.06 -7.99 0.95
CA LEU A 385 -10.20 -9.04 0.41
C LEU A 385 -9.94 -10.07 1.51
N ASP A 386 -10.09 -11.34 1.17
CA ASP A 386 -9.67 -12.49 1.96
C ASP A 386 -8.80 -13.37 1.05
N ASN A 387 -7.55 -13.64 1.48
CA ASN A 387 -6.54 -14.28 0.67
C ASN A 387 -5.70 -15.25 1.49
N ILE A 388 -5.63 -16.49 1.04
CA ILE A 388 -4.74 -17.53 1.55
C ILE A 388 -3.78 -17.94 0.43
N GLN A 389 -2.50 -18.03 0.76
CA GLN A 389 -1.47 -18.43 -0.18
C GLN A 389 -0.31 -19.14 0.52
N PRO A 390 0.48 -19.96 -0.20
CA PRO A 390 1.65 -20.61 0.39
C PRO A 390 2.72 -19.59 0.74
N TYR A 391 3.40 -19.84 1.86
CA TYR A 391 4.62 -19.12 2.21
C TYR A 391 5.81 -19.75 1.45
N ASP A 392 6.39 -19.04 0.49
CA ASP A 392 7.47 -19.57 -0.35
C ASP A 392 8.62 -18.56 -0.54
N ARG A 393 9.75 -18.82 0.09
CA ARG A 393 10.99 -18.04 -0.09
C ARG A 393 11.69 -18.29 -1.43
N GLY A 394 11.24 -19.28 -2.19
CA GLY A 394 11.81 -19.64 -3.48
C GLY A 394 13.06 -20.51 -3.40
N LEU A 395 14.01 -20.27 -4.32
CA LEU A 395 15.24 -21.03 -4.50
C LEU A 395 16.39 -20.47 -3.65
N VAL A 396 17.54 -21.14 -3.73
CA VAL A 396 18.75 -20.74 -3.00
C VAL A 396 19.94 -20.61 -3.95
N ALA A 397 20.95 -19.80 -3.55
CA ALA A 397 22.21 -19.65 -4.28
C ALA A 397 23.34 -20.48 -3.64
N ILE A 398 24.24 -21.01 -4.47
CA ILE A 398 25.46 -21.71 -4.10
C ILE A 398 26.60 -21.19 -4.98
N GLY A 399 27.74 -20.83 -4.37
CA GLY A 399 28.84 -20.20 -5.10
C GLY A 399 28.45 -18.83 -5.66
N ASP A 400 28.57 -18.64 -6.94
CA ASP A 400 28.27 -17.40 -7.68
C ASP A 400 27.00 -17.47 -8.55
N GLU A 401 26.20 -18.54 -8.39
CA GLU A 401 25.00 -18.82 -9.19
C GLU A 401 23.83 -19.30 -8.30
N VAL A 402 22.61 -19.30 -8.86
CA VAL A 402 21.47 -20.02 -8.30
C VAL A 402 21.75 -21.51 -8.33
N ALA A 403 21.40 -22.24 -7.28
CA ALA A 403 21.66 -23.68 -7.20
C ALA A 403 21.04 -24.45 -8.38
N ASP A 404 21.78 -25.39 -8.95
CA ASP A 404 21.29 -26.28 -10.03
C ASP A 404 20.33 -27.34 -9.46
N ILE A 405 19.08 -26.94 -9.30
CA ILE A 405 17.98 -27.73 -8.73
C ILE A 405 16.70 -27.46 -9.55
N PRO A 406 15.68 -28.32 -9.47
CA PRO A 406 14.39 -28.07 -10.12
C PRO A 406 13.78 -26.75 -9.67
N PHE A 407 13.21 -25.97 -10.59
CA PHE A 407 12.61 -24.66 -10.34
C PHE A 407 11.30 -24.72 -9.55
N ASP A 408 10.65 -25.89 -9.54
CA ASP A 408 9.46 -26.15 -8.72
C ASP A 408 9.79 -26.51 -7.26
N ARG A 409 11.07 -26.71 -6.89
CA ARG A 409 11.48 -27.11 -5.55
C ARG A 409 11.18 -26.07 -4.48
N ILE A 410 10.57 -26.52 -3.35
CA ILE A 410 10.37 -25.72 -2.13
C ILE A 410 11.36 -26.12 -1.02
N PHE A 411 11.56 -25.23 -0.03
CA PHE A 411 12.42 -25.46 1.14
C PHE A 411 11.71 -25.25 2.48
N HIS A 412 10.52 -24.69 2.45
CA HIS A 412 9.57 -24.63 3.58
C HIS A 412 8.79 -25.96 3.69
N GLU A 413 7.90 -26.09 4.66
CA GLU A 413 7.01 -27.26 4.71
C GLU A 413 5.81 -27.05 3.77
N PRO A 414 5.23 -28.14 3.21
CA PRO A 414 4.12 -28.02 2.26
C PRO A 414 2.87 -27.32 2.78
N ASP A 415 2.64 -27.35 4.09
CA ASP A 415 1.48 -26.75 4.74
C ASP A 415 1.74 -25.33 5.28
N ASP A 416 2.89 -24.74 4.96
CA ASP A 416 3.23 -23.36 5.34
C ASP A 416 2.41 -22.36 4.53
N PHE A 417 1.80 -21.37 5.20
CA PHE A 417 0.86 -20.45 4.57
C PHE A 417 1.00 -19.00 5.05
N VAL A 418 0.44 -18.09 4.25
CA VAL A 418 0.15 -16.69 4.59
C VAL A 418 -1.34 -16.45 4.37
N GLU A 419 -2.00 -15.91 5.37
CA GLU A 419 -3.38 -15.47 5.32
C GLU A 419 -3.42 -13.94 5.44
N THR A 420 -4.24 -13.28 4.62
CA THR A 420 -4.36 -11.82 4.63
C THR A 420 -5.83 -11.44 4.48
N GLU A 421 -6.36 -10.70 5.44
CA GLU A 421 -7.65 -10.04 5.35
C GLU A 421 -7.46 -8.54 5.22
N GLU A 422 -8.15 -7.92 4.25
CA GLU A 422 -8.14 -6.46 4.08
C GLU A 422 -9.56 -5.91 4.06
N PHE A 423 -9.76 -4.81 4.77
CA PHE A 423 -10.99 -4.04 4.69
C PHE A 423 -10.66 -2.56 4.47
N LYS A 424 -11.27 -1.97 3.45
CA LYS A 424 -11.08 -0.58 3.08
C LYS A 424 -12.42 0.08 2.85
N THR A 425 -12.61 1.30 3.33
CA THR A 425 -13.84 2.06 3.10
C THR A 425 -13.59 3.56 3.21
N GLY A 426 -14.37 4.32 2.50
CA GLY A 426 -14.25 5.77 2.55
C GLY A 426 -15.25 6.48 1.66
N TYR A 427 -15.05 7.78 1.55
CA TYR A 427 -15.79 8.60 0.59
C TYR A 427 -14.88 9.60 -0.12
N ARG A 428 -15.33 9.99 -1.32
CA ARG A 428 -14.82 11.10 -2.11
C ARG A 428 -15.95 12.07 -2.33
N LEU A 429 -15.73 13.32 -1.95
CA LEU A 429 -16.65 14.42 -2.18
C LEU A 429 -16.00 15.40 -3.14
N GLU A 430 -16.69 15.73 -4.23
CA GLU A 430 -16.33 16.80 -5.13
C GLU A 430 -17.44 17.86 -5.17
N HIS A 431 -17.06 19.11 -5.01
CA HIS A 431 -18.01 20.24 -5.02
C HIS A 431 -17.47 21.43 -5.79
N GLY A 432 -18.10 21.74 -6.92
CA GLY A 432 -17.86 22.96 -7.68
C GLY A 432 -18.40 24.19 -6.94
N LEU A 433 -17.51 24.99 -6.32
CA LEU A 433 -17.87 26.23 -5.67
C LEU A 433 -18.42 27.27 -6.68
N ASN A 434 -17.84 27.28 -7.85
CA ASN A 434 -18.25 28.01 -9.06
C ASN A 434 -17.61 27.33 -10.28
N ASN A 435 -17.64 27.97 -11.45
CA ASN A 435 -17.15 27.43 -12.70
C ASN A 435 -15.63 27.23 -12.75
N ASN A 436 -14.88 27.85 -11.85
CA ASN A 436 -13.43 27.90 -11.87
C ASN A 436 -12.81 27.30 -10.60
N TRP A 437 -13.59 26.95 -9.59
CA TRP A 437 -13.06 26.46 -8.31
C TRP A 437 -13.80 25.23 -7.84
N THR A 438 -13.07 24.16 -7.60
CA THR A 438 -13.58 22.89 -7.13
C THR A 438 -12.92 22.49 -5.82
N LEU A 439 -13.73 22.14 -4.82
CA LEU A 439 -13.30 21.55 -3.56
C LEU A 439 -13.42 20.03 -3.66
N ARG A 440 -12.32 19.34 -3.37
CA ARG A 440 -12.27 17.87 -3.28
C ARG A 440 -11.92 17.47 -1.85
N ASN A 441 -12.63 16.50 -1.30
CA ASN A 441 -12.34 15.96 0.03
C ASN A 441 -12.46 14.44 0.02
N ILE A 442 -11.48 13.78 0.61
CA ILE A 442 -11.43 12.31 0.76
C ILE A 442 -11.27 12.02 2.24
N LEU A 443 -12.06 11.07 2.74
CA LEU A 443 -11.82 10.39 4.00
C LEU A 443 -11.75 8.90 3.72
N TRP A 444 -10.72 8.25 4.21
CA TRP A 444 -10.45 6.84 3.96
C TRP A 444 -10.04 6.13 5.25
N TYR A 445 -10.56 4.95 5.45
CA TYR A 445 -10.16 4.00 6.48
C TYR A 445 -9.72 2.71 5.82
N SER A 446 -8.61 2.15 6.29
CA SER A 446 -8.14 0.84 5.86
C SER A 446 -7.57 0.07 7.04
N ASN A 447 -7.76 -1.24 7.04
CA ASN A 447 -7.04 -2.15 7.89
C ASN A 447 -6.63 -3.39 7.11
N THR A 448 -5.52 -3.99 7.54
CA THR A 448 -4.99 -5.26 7.04
C THR A 448 -4.61 -6.11 8.24
N ASP A 449 -5.01 -7.36 8.21
CA ASP A 449 -4.62 -8.39 9.15
C ASP A 449 -3.86 -9.47 8.35
N LEU A 450 -2.59 -9.70 8.71
CA LEU A 450 -1.74 -10.68 8.06
C LEU A 450 -1.22 -11.67 9.10
N PHE A 451 -1.52 -12.94 8.89
CA PHE A 451 -0.98 -14.04 9.69
C PHE A 451 -0.18 -15.00 8.82
N LEU A 452 1.01 -15.35 9.27
CA LEU A 452 1.80 -16.41 8.63
C LEU A 452 2.38 -17.38 9.64
N ARG A 453 2.51 -18.65 9.21
CA ARG A 453 3.11 -19.69 9.98
C ARG A 453 3.95 -20.58 9.08
N THR A 454 5.24 -20.74 9.42
CA THR A 454 6.20 -21.33 8.49
C THR A 454 7.42 -21.95 9.13
N ALA A 455 8.03 -22.89 8.40
CA ALA A 455 9.40 -23.32 8.57
C ALA A 455 10.35 -22.34 7.86
N GLU A 456 10.58 -21.17 8.48
CA GLU A 456 11.34 -20.05 7.93
C GLU A 456 12.77 -20.42 7.53
N LEU A 457 13.19 -20.01 6.32
CA LEU A 457 14.55 -20.25 5.81
C LEU A 457 15.56 -19.28 6.43
N GLY A 458 16.70 -19.81 6.81
CA GLY A 458 17.83 -19.04 7.31
C GLY A 458 19.04 -19.10 6.36
N SER A 459 20.22 -19.25 6.91
CA SER A 459 21.47 -19.20 6.17
C SER A 459 21.71 -20.50 5.36
N VAL A 460 22.26 -20.32 4.15
CA VAL A 460 22.75 -21.42 3.31
C VAL A 460 24.13 -21.86 3.79
N ASN A 461 24.29 -23.16 4.09
CA ASN A 461 25.58 -23.77 4.38
C ASN A 461 26.03 -24.61 3.18
N GLU A 462 26.76 -23.98 2.28
CA GLU A 462 27.23 -24.59 1.03
C GLU A 462 28.09 -25.84 1.24
N ALA A 463 28.99 -25.81 2.24
CA ALA A 463 29.89 -26.94 2.54
C ALA A 463 29.14 -28.22 2.97
N ARG A 464 27.92 -28.06 3.50
CA ARG A 464 27.04 -29.18 3.93
C ARG A 464 25.89 -29.42 2.97
N GLY A 465 25.65 -28.52 2.01
CA GLY A 465 24.51 -28.57 1.10
C GLY A 465 23.16 -28.49 1.82
N VAL A 466 23.06 -27.63 2.82
CA VAL A 466 21.83 -27.47 3.62
C VAL A 466 21.49 -26.00 3.85
N VAL A 467 20.19 -25.73 4.05
CA VAL A 467 19.67 -24.45 4.53
C VAL A 467 19.19 -24.61 5.97
N SER A 468 19.58 -23.72 6.86
CA SER A 468 19.06 -23.69 8.23
C SER A 468 17.60 -23.25 8.23
N ARG A 469 16.81 -23.78 9.18
CA ARG A 469 15.39 -23.42 9.31
C ARG A 469 15.04 -23.06 10.75
N SER A 470 14.02 -22.26 10.95
CA SER A 470 13.42 -21.94 12.23
C SER A 470 11.90 -22.03 12.12
N THR A 471 11.20 -22.32 13.19
CA THR A 471 9.74 -22.10 13.22
C THR A 471 9.49 -20.64 13.41
N ARG A 472 8.60 -20.07 12.61
CA ARG A 472 8.18 -18.68 12.68
C ARG A 472 6.66 -18.58 12.61
N GLU A 473 6.11 -17.80 13.52
CA GLU A 473 4.75 -17.32 13.48
C GLU A 473 4.78 -15.81 13.55
N PHE A 474 4.06 -15.14 12.67
CA PHE A 474 4.11 -13.71 12.52
C PHE A 474 2.71 -13.17 12.29
N ASP A 475 2.27 -12.26 13.14
CA ASP A 475 0.98 -11.63 13.13
C ASP A 475 1.19 -10.12 13.00
N ILE A 476 0.60 -9.52 11.95
CA ILE A 476 0.68 -8.10 11.66
C ILE A 476 -0.74 -7.56 11.51
N TYR A 477 -1.10 -6.61 12.35
CA TYR A 477 -2.30 -5.81 12.18
C TYR A 477 -1.92 -4.38 11.81
N GLU A 478 -2.40 -3.89 10.69
CA GLU A 478 -2.20 -2.52 10.23
C GLU A 478 -3.54 -1.79 10.09
N GLU A 479 -3.58 -0.53 10.52
CA GLU A 479 -4.77 0.33 10.47
C GLU A 479 -4.36 1.74 10.08
N ALA A 480 -5.12 2.39 9.16
CA ALA A 480 -4.87 3.77 8.78
C ALA A 480 -6.16 4.58 8.58
N TYR A 481 -6.05 5.86 8.89
CA TYR A 481 -7.01 6.90 8.62
C TYR A 481 -6.36 7.98 7.77
N ASP A 482 -6.92 8.26 6.60
CA ASP A 482 -6.46 9.27 5.67
C ASP A 482 -7.52 10.32 5.43
N ILE A 483 -7.13 11.59 5.50
CA ILE A 483 -7.96 12.73 5.12
C ILE A 483 -7.18 13.57 4.12
N GLN A 484 -7.78 13.86 2.97
CA GLN A 484 -7.22 14.76 1.98
C GLN A 484 -8.26 15.84 1.65
N THR A 485 -7.82 17.08 1.58
CA THR A 485 -8.68 18.21 1.19
C THR A 485 -7.94 19.09 0.22
N ASN A 486 -8.50 19.23 -0.99
CA ASN A 486 -7.91 19.99 -2.10
C ASN A 486 -8.86 21.08 -2.56
N LEU A 487 -8.31 22.24 -2.87
CA LEU A 487 -8.97 23.26 -3.62
C LEU A 487 -8.23 23.46 -4.95
N VAL A 488 -8.90 23.15 -6.06
CA VAL A 488 -8.39 23.36 -7.42
C VAL A 488 -9.05 24.59 -8.00
N GLY A 489 -8.29 25.46 -8.63
CA GLY A 489 -8.81 26.69 -9.20
C GLY A 489 -8.13 27.09 -10.50
N GLU A 490 -8.91 27.49 -11.48
CA GLU A 490 -8.43 28.03 -12.74
C GLU A 490 -8.74 29.53 -12.82
N PHE A 491 -7.72 30.34 -13.13
CA PHE A 491 -7.88 31.78 -13.26
C PHE A 491 -6.78 32.36 -14.16
N ALA A 492 -6.97 33.61 -14.59
CA ALA A 492 -5.99 34.31 -15.40
C ALA A 492 -5.50 35.62 -14.73
N THR A 493 -4.19 35.87 -14.86
CA THR A 493 -3.57 37.15 -14.50
C THR A 493 -3.07 37.85 -15.77
N GLY A 494 -3.94 38.67 -16.36
CA GLY A 494 -3.69 39.25 -17.69
C GLY A 494 -3.79 38.19 -18.78
N SER A 495 -2.68 37.88 -19.45
CA SER A 495 -2.59 36.83 -20.50
C SER A 495 -2.00 35.52 -19.97
N VAL A 496 -1.72 35.44 -18.69
CA VAL A 496 -1.14 34.24 -18.06
C VAL A 496 -2.26 33.44 -17.41
N GLU A 497 -2.40 32.17 -17.77
CA GLU A 497 -3.36 31.25 -17.19
C GLU A 497 -2.71 30.46 -16.06
N HIS A 498 -3.49 30.17 -15.01
CA HIS A 498 -3.08 29.46 -13.82
C HIS A 498 -4.03 28.31 -13.54
N GLU A 499 -3.48 27.13 -13.26
CA GLU A 499 -4.17 26.01 -12.64
C GLU A 499 -3.54 25.80 -11.25
N LEU A 500 -4.25 26.29 -10.22
CA LEU A 500 -3.77 26.32 -8.84
C LEU A 500 -4.38 25.19 -8.02
N LEU A 501 -3.53 24.41 -7.37
CA LEU A 501 -3.91 23.41 -6.37
C LEU A 501 -3.39 23.85 -5.00
N VAL A 502 -4.29 23.95 -4.02
CA VAL A 502 -3.93 24.13 -2.60
C VAL A 502 -4.52 22.98 -1.81
N GLY A 503 -3.73 22.33 -0.99
CA GLY A 503 -4.22 21.16 -0.29
C GLY A 503 -3.60 20.93 1.07
N PHE A 504 -4.29 20.03 1.78
CA PHE A 504 -3.95 19.56 3.10
C PHE A 504 -4.23 18.07 3.18
N ASP A 505 -3.26 17.32 3.70
CA ASP A 505 -3.36 15.89 3.95
C ASP A 505 -3.09 15.60 5.43
N PHE A 506 -3.84 14.66 5.97
CA PHE A 506 -3.59 14.06 7.28
C PHE A 506 -3.66 12.54 7.14
N ARG A 507 -2.63 11.85 7.66
CA ARG A 507 -2.61 10.40 7.80
C ARG A 507 -2.26 10.02 9.23
N ARG A 508 -2.95 9.04 9.76
CA ARG A 508 -2.58 8.37 11.00
C ARG A 508 -2.64 6.87 10.78
N SER A 509 -1.52 6.20 10.96
CA SER A 509 -1.43 4.74 10.83
C SER A 509 -0.87 4.11 12.10
N PHE A 510 -1.30 2.87 12.33
CA PHE A 510 -0.83 2.00 13.38
C PHE A 510 -0.42 0.67 12.76
N GLN A 511 0.63 0.08 13.31
CA GLN A 511 1.04 -1.28 12.98
C GLN A 511 1.34 -1.99 14.29
N ASP A 512 0.60 -3.05 14.57
CA ASP A 512 0.93 -4.01 15.62
C ASP A 512 1.65 -5.19 14.97
N LEU A 513 2.75 -5.62 15.57
CA LEU A 513 3.59 -6.66 15.05
C LEU A 513 3.94 -7.62 16.20
N ASP A 514 3.48 -8.87 16.06
CA ASP A 514 3.78 -9.98 16.97
C ASP A 514 4.61 -11.02 16.21
N LEU A 515 5.81 -11.30 16.67
CA LEU A 515 6.72 -12.27 16.09
C LEU A 515 7.14 -13.31 17.14
N GLN A 516 6.72 -14.54 16.92
CA GLN A 516 7.18 -15.70 17.64
C GLN A 516 8.16 -16.50 16.79
N GLN A 517 9.30 -16.91 17.35
CA GLN A 517 10.29 -17.66 16.58
C GLN A 517 11.12 -18.59 17.46
N ALA A 518 11.27 -19.84 17.00
CA ALA A 518 12.13 -20.85 17.62
C ALA A 518 13.27 -21.24 16.67
N PHE A 519 14.51 -21.19 17.18
CA PHE A 519 15.72 -21.43 16.41
C PHE A 519 16.35 -22.80 16.64
N ALA A 520 15.85 -23.58 17.56
CA ALA A 520 16.48 -24.84 17.96
C ALA A 520 15.46 -25.98 18.17
N PRO A 521 15.83 -27.21 17.86
CA PRO A 521 15.01 -28.39 18.21
C PRO A 521 14.70 -28.49 19.70
N PRO A 522 13.53 -29.03 20.12
CA PRO A 522 12.54 -29.66 19.26
C PRO A 522 11.56 -28.70 18.57
N LEU A 523 11.58 -27.41 18.89
CA LEU A 523 10.62 -26.40 18.41
C LEU A 523 10.96 -25.87 17.01
N ALA A 524 12.19 -26.04 16.53
CA ALA A 524 12.59 -25.66 15.19
C ALA A 524 12.84 -26.89 14.29
N PRO A 525 12.49 -26.80 12.99
CA PRO A 525 12.78 -27.87 12.04
C PRO A 525 14.29 -28.07 11.86
N PRO A 526 14.73 -29.30 11.53
CA PRO A 526 16.11 -29.53 11.16
C PRO A 526 16.47 -28.76 9.89
N PRO A 527 17.77 -28.44 9.66
CA PRO A 527 18.21 -27.91 8.36
C PRO A 527 17.78 -28.81 7.21
N ILE A 528 17.24 -28.22 6.13
CA ILE A 528 16.80 -28.95 4.95
C ILE A 528 17.95 -29.10 3.94
N ARG A 529 18.03 -30.25 3.28
CA ARG A 529 19.03 -30.53 2.23
C ARG A 529 18.61 -29.84 0.93
N ILE A 530 19.55 -29.19 0.26
CA ILE A 530 19.28 -28.47 -0.97
C ILE A 530 18.97 -29.44 -2.12
N PHE A 531 19.73 -30.51 -2.25
CA PHE A 531 19.63 -31.44 -3.38
C PHE A 531 18.69 -32.65 -3.11
N ASP A 532 18.37 -32.94 -1.86
CA ASP A 532 17.52 -34.06 -1.45
C ASP A 532 16.72 -33.67 -0.20
N PRO A 533 15.71 -32.76 -0.35
CA PRO A 533 14.94 -32.26 0.78
C PRO A 533 14.09 -33.35 1.43
N VAL A 534 13.93 -33.26 2.75
CA VAL A 534 13.05 -34.13 3.54
C VAL A 534 12.08 -33.24 4.30
N TYR A 535 10.80 -33.42 4.01
CA TYR A 535 9.69 -32.69 4.59
C TYR A 535 8.97 -33.46 5.68
N GLY A 536 7.98 -32.85 6.31
CA GLY A 536 7.08 -33.47 7.29
C GLY A 536 7.42 -33.09 8.74
N PHE A 537 8.07 -31.96 8.97
CA PHE A 537 8.19 -31.38 10.29
C PHE A 537 6.85 -30.73 10.66
N SER A 538 6.22 -31.21 11.73
CA SER A 538 5.03 -30.55 12.27
C SER A 538 5.45 -29.35 13.09
N LEU A 539 5.01 -28.17 12.71
CA LEU A 539 5.23 -26.94 13.49
C LEU A 539 4.62 -27.09 14.91
N PRO A 540 5.31 -26.63 15.97
CA PRO A 540 4.80 -26.68 17.33
C PRO A 540 3.55 -25.82 17.50
N ASP A 541 2.76 -26.05 18.54
CA ASP A 541 1.65 -25.18 18.87
C ASP A 541 2.15 -23.76 19.18
N SER A 542 1.38 -22.72 18.85
CA SER A 542 1.76 -21.31 19.02
C SER A 542 2.19 -20.97 20.45
N GLU A 543 1.55 -21.59 21.44
CA GLU A 543 1.85 -21.41 22.87
C GLU A 543 3.28 -21.86 23.26
N ASP A 544 3.89 -22.76 22.47
CA ASP A 544 5.22 -23.31 22.72
C ASP A 544 6.33 -22.52 22.01
N ILE A 545 5.98 -21.62 21.07
CA ILE A 545 6.95 -20.82 20.29
C ILE A 545 7.34 -19.58 21.11
N PRO A 546 8.65 -19.36 21.40
CA PRO A 546 9.07 -18.18 22.15
C PRO A 546 8.71 -16.87 21.45
N GLN A 547 8.22 -15.90 22.23
CA GLN A 547 7.97 -14.53 21.77
C GLN A 547 9.30 -13.84 21.47
N LEU A 548 9.60 -13.65 20.19
CA LEU A 548 10.83 -12.97 19.77
C LEU A 548 10.64 -11.44 19.84
N PHE A 549 9.57 -10.92 19.28
CA PHE A 549 9.30 -9.49 19.25
C PHE A 549 7.79 -9.22 19.39
N ASP A 550 7.43 -8.18 20.10
CA ASP A 550 6.07 -7.68 20.22
C ASP A 550 6.13 -6.15 20.27
N GLY A 551 5.51 -5.48 19.31
CA GLY A 551 5.62 -4.04 19.18
C GLY A 551 4.45 -3.38 18.48
N ARG A 552 4.23 -2.12 18.81
CA ARG A 552 3.30 -1.23 18.09
C ARG A 552 4.07 -0.02 17.57
N SER A 553 3.94 0.27 16.29
CA SER A 553 4.36 1.53 15.71
C SER A 553 3.14 2.41 15.38
N GLN A 554 3.32 3.70 15.50
CA GLN A 554 2.35 4.72 15.10
C GLN A 554 3.06 5.78 14.30
N LEU A 555 2.48 6.16 13.16
CA LEU A 555 2.92 7.29 12.36
C LEU A 555 1.75 8.26 12.21
N GLN A 556 2.00 9.55 12.48
CA GLN A 556 1.05 10.62 12.23
C GLN A 556 1.71 11.66 11.34
N GLN A 557 1.10 11.95 10.20
CA GLN A 557 1.64 12.85 9.19
C GLN A 557 0.64 13.96 8.87
N TRP A 558 1.17 15.19 8.72
CA TRP A 558 0.46 16.39 8.29
C TRP A 558 1.19 16.97 7.09
N GLY A 559 0.49 17.16 5.98
CA GLY A 559 1.06 17.73 4.76
C GLY A 559 0.28 18.96 4.29
N PHE A 560 0.98 20.04 3.99
CA PHE A 560 0.42 21.26 3.41
C PHE A 560 1.12 21.54 2.10
N TYR A 561 0.37 21.70 1.01
CA TYR A 561 0.96 21.87 -0.32
C TYR A 561 0.25 22.92 -1.15
N LEU A 562 1.04 23.49 -2.04
CA LEU A 562 0.60 24.42 -3.06
C LEU A 562 1.33 24.10 -4.36
N GLN A 563 0.57 24.06 -5.45
CA GLN A 563 1.07 23.85 -6.80
C GLN A 563 0.38 24.83 -7.75
N ASP A 564 1.13 25.43 -8.67
CA ASP A 564 0.61 26.28 -9.73
C ASP A 564 1.22 25.86 -11.07
N LEU A 565 0.37 25.42 -12.00
CA LEU A 565 0.75 25.22 -13.40
C LEU A 565 0.43 26.52 -14.15
N ILE A 566 1.47 27.25 -14.48
CA ILE A 566 1.41 28.59 -15.06
C ILE A 566 1.62 28.49 -16.58
N SER A 567 0.60 28.76 -17.39
CA SER A 567 0.69 28.88 -18.84
C SER A 567 1.07 30.32 -19.20
N LEU A 568 2.38 30.56 -19.37
CA LEU A 568 2.91 31.89 -19.75
C LEU A 568 2.54 32.25 -21.17
N THR A 569 2.45 31.27 -22.06
CA THR A 569 1.97 31.31 -23.44
C THR A 569 1.41 29.93 -23.78
N ASP A 570 0.66 29.81 -24.87
CA ASP A 570 0.07 28.54 -25.33
C ASP A 570 1.10 27.40 -25.48
N ASN A 571 2.37 27.74 -25.69
CA ASN A 571 3.44 26.78 -25.93
C ASN A 571 4.54 26.75 -24.85
N PHE A 572 4.40 27.52 -23.75
CA PHE A 572 5.39 27.52 -22.68
C PHE A 572 4.71 27.56 -21.31
N LYS A 573 4.93 26.50 -20.54
CA LYS A 573 4.35 26.31 -19.21
C LYS A 573 5.44 26.15 -18.14
N VAL A 574 5.14 26.58 -16.93
CA VAL A 574 6.00 26.46 -15.75
C VAL A 574 5.18 25.85 -14.61
N LEU A 575 5.66 24.76 -14.05
CA LEU A 575 5.09 24.14 -12.84
C LEU A 575 5.92 24.57 -11.64
N LEU A 576 5.27 25.18 -10.66
CA LEU A 576 5.89 25.51 -9.36
C LEU A 576 5.09 24.81 -8.26
N SER A 577 5.80 24.01 -7.45
CA SER A 577 5.14 23.31 -6.35
C SER A 577 6.01 23.31 -5.10
N GLY A 578 5.38 23.34 -3.93
CA GLY A 578 6.02 23.23 -2.64
C GLY A 578 5.10 22.54 -1.63
N ARG A 579 5.66 21.58 -0.89
CA ARG A 579 4.97 20.89 0.19
C ARG A 579 5.78 20.91 1.46
N TYR A 580 5.13 21.11 2.58
CA TYR A 580 5.70 21.02 3.92
C TYR A 580 4.99 19.90 4.69
N ASP A 581 5.76 18.93 5.15
CA ASP A 581 5.28 17.78 5.91
C ASP A 581 5.83 17.80 7.33
N ILE A 582 5.03 17.32 8.27
CA ILE A 582 5.41 17.01 9.65
C ILE A 582 5.05 15.55 9.88
N ALA A 583 6.00 14.76 10.34
CA ALA A 583 5.85 13.33 10.61
C ALA A 583 6.22 13.04 12.07
N ASP A 584 5.23 12.67 12.87
CA ASP A 584 5.41 12.22 14.25
C ASP A 584 5.35 10.69 14.30
N GLN A 585 6.44 10.06 14.76
CA GLN A 585 6.54 8.62 14.91
C GLN A 585 6.62 8.25 16.39
N LYS A 586 5.98 7.16 16.75
CA LYS A 586 6.07 6.52 18.06
C LYS A 586 6.12 5.02 17.90
N ALA A 587 7.14 4.37 18.43
CA ALA A 587 7.13 2.93 18.62
C ALA A 587 6.93 2.60 20.10
N THR A 588 6.32 1.46 20.37
CA THR A 588 6.22 0.86 21.70
C THR A 588 6.60 -0.60 21.54
N ILE A 589 7.73 -0.97 22.13
CA ILE A 589 8.22 -2.35 22.13
C ILE A 589 7.97 -2.90 23.51
N ARG A 590 7.25 -4.01 23.54
CA ARG A 590 7.01 -4.72 24.79
C ARG A 590 8.20 -5.60 25.12
N GLN A 591 8.45 -5.78 26.39
CA GLN A 591 9.52 -6.66 26.84
C GLN A 591 9.21 -8.10 26.44
N THR A 592 10.18 -8.76 25.84
CA THR A 592 10.17 -10.20 25.54
C THR A 592 11.37 -10.88 26.22
N ASP A 593 11.53 -12.18 26.02
CA ASP A 593 12.72 -12.90 26.47
C ASP A 593 14.02 -12.46 25.76
N PHE A 594 13.89 -11.72 24.65
CA PHE A 594 14.99 -11.31 23.77
C PHE A 594 15.24 -9.80 23.76
N PHE A 595 14.23 -8.99 24.11
CA PHE A 595 14.31 -7.53 24.02
C PHE A 595 13.75 -6.85 25.26
N ASP A 596 14.43 -5.81 25.71
CA ASP A 596 13.90 -4.91 26.70
C ASP A 596 12.82 -4.01 26.09
N GLY A 597 11.80 -3.69 26.90
CA GLY A 597 10.74 -2.78 26.49
C GLY A 597 11.25 -1.34 26.30
N SER A 598 10.78 -0.65 25.27
CA SER A 598 11.12 0.75 25.01
C SER A 598 9.96 1.48 24.30
N SER A 599 9.98 2.81 24.37
CA SER A 599 8.95 3.63 23.70
C SER A 599 9.57 4.90 23.09
N PRO A 600 10.40 4.76 22.04
CA PRO A 600 10.98 5.90 21.37
C PRO A 600 9.93 6.72 20.59
N THR A 601 10.20 8.02 20.48
CA THR A 601 9.39 8.96 19.68
C THR A 601 10.30 9.85 18.86
N GLN A 602 9.89 10.16 17.65
CA GLN A 602 10.59 11.05 16.73
C GLN A 602 9.59 12.00 16.06
N SER A 603 10.04 13.22 15.77
CA SER A 603 9.29 14.19 14.98
C SER A 603 10.21 14.77 13.93
N ASP A 604 9.86 14.59 12.67
CA ASP A 604 10.60 15.07 11.51
C ASP A 604 9.77 16.09 10.76
N ASP A 605 10.44 17.04 10.12
CA ASP A 605 9.82 17.94 9.16
C ASP A 605 10.60 18.01 7.87
N ALA A 606 9.89 18.21 6.77
CA ALA A 606 10.53 18.31 5.47
C ALA A 606 9.83 19.29 4.54
N PHE A 607 10.63 20.00 3.73
CA PHE A 607 10.12 20.78 2.61
C PHE A 607 10.53 20.12 1.30
N SER A 608 9.52 19.77 0.49
CA SER A 608 9.67 19.11 -0.81
C SER A 608 9.31 20.08 -1.94
N PRO A 609 10.28 20.70 -2.62
CA PRO A 609 10.03 21.56 -3.79
C PRO A 609 9.97 20.73 -5.08
N ARG A 610 9.20 21.21 -6.07
CA ARG A 610 9.26 20.79 -7.46
C ARG A 610 9.17 22.02 -8.37
N VAL A 611 10.05 22.07 -9.37
CA VAL A 611 10.06 23.10 -10.41
C VAL A 611 10.18 22.39 -11.76
N GLY A 612 9.24 22.64 -12.65
CA GLY A 612 9.24 22.07 -13.98
C GLY A 612 8.94 23.12 -15.05
N ILE A 613 9.43 22.87 -16.24
CA ILE A 613 9.13 23.67 -17.43
C ILE A 613 8.72 22.73 -18.57
N VAL A 614 7.75 23.17 -19.36
CA VAL A 614 7.33 22.51 -20.61
C VAL A 614 7.37 23.52 -21.73
N TYR A 615 8.05 23.14 -22.83
CA TYR A 615 8.08 23.92 -24.05
C TYR A 615 7.57 23.08 -25.23
N GLN A 616 6.56 23.58 -25.92
CA GLN A 616 5.91 22.92 -27.05
C GLN A 616 6.25 23.67 -28.35
N PRO A 617 7.37 23.35 -29.02
CA PRO A 617 7.76 24.02 -30.26
C PRO A 617 6.75 23.80 -31.40
N ILE A 618 6.06 22.66 -31.37
CA ILE A 618 4.94 22.29 -32.22
C ILE A 618 3.92 21.52 -31.37
N GLU A 619 2.67 21.49 -31.83
CA GLU A 619 1.58 20.84 -31.10
C GLU A 619 1.87 19.37 -30.73
N GLN A 620 2.59 18.64 -31.55
CA GLN A 620 2.88 17.21 -31.39
C GLN A 620 4.12 16.91 -30.52
N LEU A 621 4.84 17.92 -30.02
CA LEU A 621 6.10 17.74 -29.29
C LEU A 621 6.17 18.64 -28.07
N SER A 622 6.33 18.03 -26.89
CA SER A 622 6.63 18.70 -25.63
C SER A 622 8.05 18.35 -25.19
N LEU A 623 8.86 19.36 -24.97
CA LEU A 623 10.16 19.22 -24.32
C LEU A 623 10.03 19.68 -22.87
N TYR A 624 10.59 18.95 -21.91
CA TYR A 624 10.47 19.33 -20.50
C TYR A 624 11.77 19.18 -19.75
N ALA A 625 11.86 19.90 -18.63
CA ALA A 625 12.88 19.73 -17.62
C ALA A 625 12.25 19.84 -16.23
N ASN A 626 12.75 19.06 -15.28
CA ASN A 626 12.22 18.97 -13.92
C ASN A 626 13.36 18.89 -12.90
N PHE A 627 13.14 19.58 -11.77
CA PHE A 627 13.86 19.40 -10.53
C PHE A 627 12.84 19.07 -9.45
N SER A 628 13.04 17.99 -8.69
CA SER A 628 12.15 17.57 -7.61
C SER A 628 12.91 16.94 -6.45
N ARG A 629 12.33 17.04 -5.25
CA ARG A 629 12.82 16.39 -4.04
C ARG A 629 11.73 15.56 -3.38
N SER A 630 12.17 14.48 -2.74
CA SER A 630 11.33 13.67 -1.84
C SER A 630 11.99 13.53 -0.47
N PHE A 631 11.21 13.09 0.49
CA PHE A 631 11.71 12.66 1.78
C PHE A 631 10.94 11.41 2.23
N GLN A 632 11.61 10.62 3.10
CA GLN A 632 11.00 9.53 3.83
C GLN A 632 11.56 9.52 5.24
N PRO A 633 10.70 9.55 6.30
CA PRO A 633 11.17 9.36 7.66
C PRO A 633 11.91 8.03 7.79
N ASN A 634 13.06 8.02 8.45
CA ASN A 634 13.71 6.79 8.83
C ASN A 634 12.92 6.11 9.94
N ASP A 635 12.99 4.78 10.00
CA ASP A 635 12.36 4.03 11.08
C ASP A 635 13.04 4.34 12.41
N ILE A 636 12.23 4.31 13.48
CA ILE A 636 12.72 4.55 14.84
C ILE A 636 13.68 3.43 15.24
N THR A 637 14.91 3.78 15.58
CA THR A 637 15.90 2.84 16.10
C THR A 637 15.86 2.76 17.64
N PHE A 638 16.13 1.59 18.20
CA PHE A 638 16.10 1.39 19.64
C PHE A 638 17.45 1.78 20.25
N GLY A 639 17.52 2.94 20.89
CA GLY A 639 18.61 3.36 21.75
C GLY A 639 19.73 4.19 21.12
N GLY A 640 19.57 4.65 19.88
CA GLY A 640 20.50 5.58 19.24
C GLY A 640 19.93 6.99 19.03
N ASP A 641 20.76 7.92 18.56
CA ASP A 641 20.29 9.14 17.96
C ASP A 641 19.45 8.79 16.73
N LEU A 642 18.34 9.51 16.57
CA LEU A 642 17.40 9.24 15.48
C LEU A 642 17.97 9.83 14.19
N PRO A 643 18.14 9.03 13.11
CA PRO A 643 18.69 9.53 11.86
C PRO A 643 17.78 10.57 11.23
N GLU A 644 18.39 11.55 10.52
CA GLU A 644 17.60 12.44 9.66
C GLU A 644 16.83 11.64 8.60
N PRO A 645 15.66 12.15 8.15
CA PRO A 645 14.91 11.51 7.08
C PRO A 645 15.74 11.30 5.81
N GLU A 646 15.52 10.19 5.12
CA GLU A 646 16.03 9.96 3.78
C GLU A 646 15.55 11.05 2.83
N ARG A 647 16.39 11.45 1.89
CA ARG A 647 16.10 12.50 0.91
C ARG A 647 16.39 12.03 -0.49
N GLY A 648 15.41 12.15 -1.37
CA GLY A 648 15.59 12.00 -2.81
C GLY A 648 15.80 13.34 -3.49
N THR A 649 16.70 13.42 -4.47
CA THR A 649 16.88 14.60 -5.32
C THR A 649 17.01 14.16 -6.77
N GLN A 650 16.20 14.73 -7.67
CA GLN A 650 16.21 14.40 -9.08
C GLN A 650 16.35 15.62 -9.97
N TYR A 651 17.13 15.44 -11.04
CA TYR A 651 17.14 16.27 -12.25
C TYR A 651 16.69 15.40 -13.42
N GLU A 652 15.68 15.84 -14.16
CA GLU A 652 15.14 15.11 -15.32
C GLU A 652 14.94 16.06 -16.50
N ILE A 653 15.30 15.59 -17.68
CA ILE A 653 14.94 16.22 -18.96
C ILE A 653 14.29 15.18 -19.86
N GLY A 654 13.34 15.60 -20.66
CA GLY A 654 12.69 14.64 -21.56
C GLY A 654 11.92 15.29 -22.70
N ALA A 655 11.33 14.42 -23.51
CA ALA A 655 10.50 14.78 -24.62
C ALA A 655 9.26 13.84 -24.66
N LYS A 656 8.10 14.41 -24.89
CA LYS A 656 6.85 13.70 -25.14
C LYS A 656 6.38 14.05 -26.55
N ALA A 657 6.13 13.03 -27.36
CA ALA A 657 5.76 13.20 -28.76
C ALA A 657 4.49 12.43 -29.09
N GLU A 658 3.62 13.05 -29.87
CA GLU A 658 2.39 12.45 -30.40
C GLU A 658 2.51 12.25 -31.90
N PHE A 659 2.17 11.06 -32.37
CA PHE A 659 2.22 10.65 -33.78
C PHE A 659 0.86 10.14 -34.23
N LEU A 660 0.69 10.03 -35.57
CA LEU A 660 -0.48 9.43 -36.16
C LEU A 660 -1.79 10.11 -35.71
N ASP A 661 -1.81 11.45 -35.72
CA ASP A 661 -2.95 12.27 -35.28
C ASP A 661 -3.34 11.98 -33.84
N GLY A 662 -2.34 11.91 -32.96
CA GLY A 662 -2.51 11.69 -31.52
C GLY A 662 -2.79 10.25 -31.09
N ARG A 663 -2.85 9.28 -32.03
CA ARG A 663 -3.14 7.87 -31.69
C ARG A 663 -1.98 7.11 -31.10
N LEU A 664 -0.76 7.55 -31.30
CA LEU A 664 0.46 6.94 -30.77
C LEU A 664 1.25 8.01 -30.02
N SER A 665 1.67 7.72 -28.81
CA SER A 665 2.53 8.58 -28.00
C SER A 665 3.86 7.90 -27.68
N ALA A 666 4.91 8.71 -27.54
CA ALA A 666 6.21 8.29 -27.09
C ALA A 666 6.77 9.28 -26.06
N THR A 667 7.32 8.77 -24.97
CA THR A 667 8.01 9.55 -23.92
C THR A 667 9.44 9.09 -23.81
N LEU A 668 10.39 10.04 -23.91
CA LEU A 668 11.82 9.82 -23.64
C LEU A 668 12.21 10.63 -22.42
N ALA A 669 12.84 10.01 -21.43
CA ALA A 669 13.34 10.67 -20.23
C ALA A 669 14.81 10.32 -20.00
N LEU A 670 15.59 11.31 -19.56
CA LEU A 670 16.94 11.16 -19.04
C LEU A 670 16.96 11.75 -17.63
N TYR A 671 17.46 11.01 -16.67
CA TYR A 671 17.43 11.41 -15.27
C TYR A 671 18.74 11.13 -14.54
N ASP A 672 18.96 11.91 -13.50
CA ASP A 672 19.98 11.74 -12.46
C ASP A 672 19.25 11.86 -11.11
N LEU A 673 19.25 10.79 -10.34
CA LEU A 673 18.49 10.64 -9.11
C LEU A 673 19.38 10.11 -7.99
N SER A 674 19.47 10.84 -6.88
CA SER A 674 20.21 10.43 -5.70
C SER A 674 19.30 10.26 -4.50
N LYS A 675 19.60 9.28 -3.64
CA LYS A 675 19.01 9.03 -2.32
C LYS A 675 20.11 9.15 -1.27
N THR A 676 19.95 10.05 -0.31
CA THR A 676 20.90 10.32 0.78
C THR A 676 20.28 10.05 2.14
N ASN A 677 21.07 10.01 3.19
CA ASN A 677 20.67 9.70 4.57
C ASN A 677 20.10 8.29 4.72
N VAL A 678 20.53 7.34 3.91
CA VAL A 678 20.15 5.95 4.08
C VAL A 678 20.71 5.44 5.41
N SER A 679 19.86 4.84 6.25
CA SER A 679 20.25 4.34 7.56
C SER A 679 21.23 3.18 7.44
N VAL A 680 22.39 3.28 8.12
CA VAL A 680 23.44 2.26 8.16
C VAL A 680 23.84 1.98 9.59
N SER A 681 24.39 0.79 9.87
CA SER A 681 24.92 0.47 11.19
C SER A 681 26.09 1.36 11.54
N ASP A 682 26.09 1.95 12.76
CA ASP A 682 27.18 2.77 13.26
C ASP A 682 28.43 1.89 13.49
N PRO A 683 29.56 2.14 12.81
CA PRO A 683 30.76 1.35 12.96
C PRO A 683 31.44 1.53 14.33
N ASP A 684 31.25 2.67 14.98
CA ASP A 684 31.89 3.01 16.25
C ASP A 684 31.04 2.59 17.46
N ASN A 685 29.72 2.44 17.28
CA ASN A 685 28.77 2.04 18.32
C ASN A 685 27.93 0.86 17.81
N PRO A 686 28.39 -0.40 17.98
CA PRO A 686 27.64 -1.56 17.55
C PRO A 686 26.23 -1.60 18.14
N GLY A 687 25.25 -1.63 17.26
CA GLY A 687 23.84 -1.63 17.60
C GLY A 687 23.13 -0.29 17.46
N PHE A 688 23.80 0.73 17.06
CA PHE A 688 23.22 2.02 16.66
C PHE A 688 23.24 2.16 15.15
N SER A 689 22.40 3.04 14.63
CA SER A 689 22.36 3.39 13.21
C SER A 689 22.62 4.88 13.03
N ILE A 690 23.33 5.20 11.94
CA ILE A 690 23.60 6.55 11.50
C ILE A 690 23.14 6.71 10.05
N ALA A 691 22.75 7.93 9.67
CA ALA A 691 22.30 8.24 8.31
C ALA A 691 23.48 8.72 7.47
N LEU A 692 24.17 7.79 6.79
CA LEU A 692 25.35 8.09 5.96
C LEU A 692 25.29 7.48 4.55
N GLY A 693 24.39 6.51 4.30
CA GLY A 693 24.33 5.83 3.00
C GLY A 693 23.87 6.76 1.88
N GLU A 694 24.47 6.64 0.71
CA GLU A 694 24.03 7.30 -0.51
C GLU A 694 24.01 6.33 -1.70
N GLN A 695 22.95 6.43 -2.50
CA GLN A 695 22.79 5.72 -3.77
C GLN A 695 22.49 6.72 -4.87
N GLN A 696 23.17 6.61 -6.01
CA GLN A 696 22.91 7.40 -7.22
C GLN A 696 22.52 6.50 -8.38
N ASN A 697 21.43 6.85 -9.07
CA ASN A 697 20.93 6.13 -10.23
C ASN A 697 20.74 7.11 -11.38
N GLN A 698 21.44 6.85 -12.49
CA GLN A 698 21.31 7.60 -13.75
C GLN A 698 20.71 6.71 -14.82
N GLY A 699 19.85 7.26 -15.67
CA GLY A 699 19.21 6.39 -16.67
C GLY A 699 18.57 7.09 -17.84
N ILE A 700 18.19 6.25 -18.79
CA ILE A 700 17.44 6.61 -19.99
C ILE A 700 16.22 5.69 -20.07
N GLU A 701 15.05 6.28 -20.28
CA GLU A 701 13.79 5.57 -20.40
C GLU A 701 13.07 5.97 -21.69
N LEU A 702 12.47 4.99 -22.35
CA LEU A 702 11.61 5.20 -23.52
C LEU A 702 10.34 4.39 -23.34
N ASP A 703 9.18 5.05 -23.39
CA ASP A 703 7.86 4.42 -23.38
C ASP A 703 7.12 4.80 -24.66
N ILE A 704 6.48 3.82 -25.32
CA ILE A 704 5.67 3.99 -26.53
C ILE A 704 4.34 3.30 -26.31
N VAL A 705 3.23 4.00 -26.55
CA VAL A 705 1.89 3.46 -26.32
C VAL A 705 0.88 4.02 -27.31
N GLY A 706 -0.05 3.18 -27.81
CA GLY A 706 -1.17 3.62 -28.62
C GLY A 706 -1.54 2.70 -29.78
N LYS A 707 -2.17 3.27 -30.81
CA LYS A 707 -2.68 2.56 -31.98
C LYS A 707 -1.87 2.92 -33.24
N ILE A 708 -1.28 1.91 -33.89
CA ILE A 708 -0.53 2.08 -35.15
C ILE A 708 -1.51 2.19 -36.32
N LEU A 709 -2.48 1.28 -36.38
CA LEU A 709 -3.55 1.22 -37.35
C LEU A 709 -4.86 0.79 -36.66
N PRO A 710 -6.03 0.99 -37.26
CA PRO A 710 -7.26 0.42 -36.71
C PRO A 710 -7.12 -1.08 -36.40
N GLY A 711 -7.34 -1.44 -35.13
CA GLY A 711 -7.18 -2.79 -34.63
C GLY A 711 -5.74 -3.20 -34.30
N TRP A 712 -4.74 -2.36 -34.52
CA TRP A 712 -3.34 -2.67 -34.18
C TRP A 712 -2.85 -1.75 -33.05
N ASN A 713 -2.78 -2.29 -31.83
CA ASN A 713 -2.30 -1.63 -30.63
C ASN A 713 -0.86 -2.04 -30.30
N ILE A 714 -0.15 -1.16 -29.60
CA ILE A 714 1.21 -1.39 -29.11
C ILE A 714 1.41 -0.72 -27.76
N ILE A 715 2.10 -1.39 -26.84
CA ILE A 715 2.77 -0.81 -25.68
C ILE A 715 4.18 -1.38 -25.65
N ALA A 716 5.18 -0.52 -25.56
CA ALA A 716 6.57 -0.92 -25.56
C ALA A 716 7.39 0.00 -24.65
N SER A 717 8.38 -0.57 -23.97
CA SER A 717 9.27 0.17 -23.08
C SER A 717 10.71 -0.28 -23.21
N TYR A 718 11.63 0.63 -22.89
CA TYR A 718 13.05 0.34 -22.72
C TYR A 718 13.60 1.20 -21.60
N SER A 719 14.42 0.62 -20.75
CA SER A 719 15.17 1.31 -19.71
C SER A 719 16.62 0.86 -19.67
N HIS A 720 17.50 1.83 -19.50
CA HIS A 720 18.89 1.61 -19.09
C HIS A 720 19.13 2.38 -17.81
N ILE A 721 19.62 1.67 -16.77
CA ILE A 721 19.85 2.21 -15.42
C ILE A 721 21.30 1.91 -15.01
N ASP A 722 22.08 2.95 -14.71
CA ASP A 722 23.36 2.82 -14.02
C ASP A 722 23.13 3.19 -12.55
N ALA A 723 22.97 2.16 -11.71
CA ALA A 723 22.76 2.31 -10.28
C ALA A 723 24.04 2.00 -9.52
N GLU A 724 24.42 2.89 -8.59
CA GLU A 724 25.65 2.76 -7.80
C GLU A 724 25.43 3.26 -6.37
N VAL A 725 25.98 2.53 -5.41
CA VAL A 725 26.11 2.97 -4.02
C VAL A 725 27.34 3.87 -3.93
N THR A 726 27.13 5.16 -3.70
CA THR A 726 28.21 6.16 -3.64
C THR A 726 28.77 6.33 -2.23
N GLU A 727 27.94 6.06 -1.19
CA GLU A 727 28.39 5.84 0.20
C GLU A 727 27.85 4.52 0.70
N GLY A 728 28.74 3.61 1.14
CA GLY A 728 28.37 2.23 1.45
C GLY A 728 27.33 2.09 2.55
N PHE A 729 26.34 1.22 2.33
CA PHE A 729 25.30 0.89 3.32
C PHE A 729 24.86 -0.58 3.20
N PHE A 730 24.25 -1.15 4.25
CA PHE A 730 23.79 -2.55 4.32
C PHE A 730 24.83 -3.60 3.91
N GLY A 731 26.12 -3.28 4.02
CA GLY A 731 27.21 -4.15 3.59
C GLY A 731 27.51 -4.09 2.08
N ILE A 732 26.87 -3.20 1.33
CA ILE A 732 27.29 -2.83 -0.03
C ILE A 732 28.45 -1.86 0.09
N PRO A 733 29.61 -2.14 -0.52
CA PRO A 733 30.71 -1.20 -0.52
C PRO A 733 30.44 -0.05 -1.48
N GLU A 734 31.18 1.06 -1.31
CA GLU A 734 31.24 2.15 -2.30
C GLU A 734 31.60 1.59 -3.69
N GLY A 735 30.85 1.99 -4.72
CA GLY A 735 30.95 1.46 -6.08
C GLY A 735 30.17 0.14 -6.29
N GLY A 736 29.52 -0.41 -5.26
CA GLY A 736 28.69 -1.60 -5.37
C GLY A 736 27.35 -1.33 -6.06
N LYS A 737 26.74 -2.37 -6.64
CA LYS A 737 25.44 -2.28 -7.30
C LYS A 737 24.33 -2.76 -6.35
N PRO A 738 23.18 -2.08 -6.29
CA PRO A 738 22.01 -2.60 -5.58
C PRO A 738 21.58 -3.96 -6.12
N PRO A 739 21.16 -4.92 -5.25
CA PRO A 739 20.71 -6.22 -5.71
C PRO A 739 19.39 -6.10 -6.48
N ASN A 740 19.12 -7.07 -7.34
CA ASN A 740 17.91 -7.19 -8.16
C ASN A 740 17.65 -6.03 -9.14
N VAL A 741 18.61 -5.13 -9.34
CA VAL A 741 18.53 -4.01 -10.30
C VAL A 741 19.24 -4.40 -11.60
N ALA A 742 18.47 -4.57 -12.67
CA ALA A 742 19.00 -4.88 -14.01
C ALA A 742 19.42 -3.58 -14.72
N GLU A 743 20.60 -3.56 -15.33
CA GLU A 743 21.05 -2.40 -16.11
C GLU A 743 20.16 -2.12 -17.33
N ASN A 744 19.62 -3.17 -17.94
CA ASN A 744 18.76 -3.02 -19.12
C ASN A 744 17.49 -3.84 -18.95
N THR A 745 16.34 -3.20 -19.21
CA THR A 745 15.04 -3.86 -19.34
C THR A 745 14.35 -3.40 -20.61
N ALA A 746 13.57 -4.28 -21.23
CA ALA A 746 12.77 -3.93 -22.40
C ALA A 746 11.47 -4.75 -22.41
N SER A 747 10.39 -4.12 -22.83
CA SER A 747 9.13 -4.82 -23.04
C SER A 747 8.50 -4.42 -24.36
N LEU A 748 7.74 -5.32 -24.92
CA LEU A 748 6.88 -5.10 -26.08
C LEU A 748 5.65 -5.98 -25.92
N TRP A 749 4.49 -5.37 -25.94
CA TRP A 749 3.24 -6.08 -26.15
C TRP A 749 2.50 -5.42 -27.29
N THR A 750 1.98 -6.21 -28.24
CA THR A 750 1.24 -5.72 -29.39
C THR A 750 0.10 -6.67 -29.73
N THR A 751 -1.04 -6.09 -30.09
CA THR A 751 -2.23 -6.86 -30.51
C THR A 751 -2.71 -6.38 -31.86
N TYR A 752 -3.25 -7.32 -32.65
CA TYR A 752 -3.94 -7.03 -33.87
C TYR A 752 -5.28 -7.75 -33.94
N GLN A 753 -6.36 -6.98 -34.08
CA GLN A 753 -7.72 -7.48 -34.24
C GLN A 753 -8.23 -7.23 -35.67
N ILE A 754 -8.78 -8.26 -36.30
CA ILE A 754 -9.36 -8.20 -37.65
C ILE A 754 -10.64 -7.34 -37.59
N GLN A 755 -10.65 -6.23 -38.36
CA GLN A 755 -11.68 -5.23 -38.33
C GLN A 755 -12.87 -5.50 -39.26
N GLN A 756 -12.73 -6.40 -40.23
CA GLN A 756 -13.74 -6.61 -41.28
C GLN A 756 -13.79 -8.08 -41.74
N GLY A 757 -14.90 -8.48 -42.35
CA GLY A 757 -15.10 -9.79 -42.97
C GLY A 757 -15.56 -10.87 -41.99
N ASN A 758 -15.49 -12.16 -42.42
CA ASN A 758 -16.03 -13.27 -41.65
C ASN A 758 -15.25 -13.57 -40.36
N LEU A 759 -14.05 -13.04 -40.22
CA LEU A 759 -13.18 -13.20 -39.04
C LEU A 759 -13.10 -11.89 -38.21
N GLN A 760 -13.98 -10.94 -38.45
CA GLN A 760 -14.05 -9.72 -37.67
C GLN A 760 -14.18 -10.06 -36.18
N GLY A 761 -13.36 -9.41 -35.34
CA GLY A 761 -13.29 -9.65 -33.90
C GLY A 761 -12.21 -10.67 -33.48
N LEU A 762 -11.71 -11.50 -34.42
CA LEU A 762 -10.56 -12.36 -34.12
C LEU A 762 -9.29 -11.53 -34.01
N GLY A 763 -8.55 -11.72 -32.91
CA GLY A 763 -7.31 -11.00 -32.67
C GLY A 763 -6.21 -11.92 -32.17
N PHE A 764 -5.00 -11.36 -32.22
CA PHE A 764 -3.77 -12.02 -31.80
C PHE A 764 -2.93 -11.04 -31.00
N GLY A 765 -2.37 -11.49 -29.88
CA GLY A 765 -1.41 -10.76 -29.07
C GLY A 765 -0.04 -11.41 -29.09
N PHE A 766 1.00 -10.60 -28.97
CA PHE A 766 2.39 -11.08 -28.87
C PHE A 766 3.17 -10.18 -27.92
N GLY A 767 3.90 -10.79 -26.97
CA GLY A 767 4.69 -10.14 -25.93
C GLY A 767 6.14 -10.60 -25.89
N LEU A 768 7.05 -9.66 -25.66
CA LEU A 768 8.46 -9.89 -25.36
C LEU A 768 8.83 -9.10 -24.12
N PHE A 769 9.43 -9.76 -23.11
CA PHE A 769 9.84 -9.15 -21.86
C PHE A 769 11.29 -9.56 -21.56
N PHE A 770 12.19 -8.59 -21.68
CA PHE A 770 13.62 -8.77 -21.44
C PHE A 770 14.02 -8.13 -20.12
N VAL A 771 14.76 -8.86 -19.29
CA VAL A 771 15.42 -8.36 -18.08
C VAL A 771 16.88 -8.78 -18.13
N GLY A 772 17.80 -7.82 -18.00
CA GLY A 772 19.23 -8.06 -18.02
C GLY A 772 19.76 -8.75 -16.77
N GLU A 773 21.03 -9.15 -16.83
CA GLU A 773 21.77 -9.68 -15.68
C GLU A 773 21.74 -8.69 -14.50
N ARG A 774 21.63 -9.21 -13.26
CA ARG A 774 21.61 -8.41 -12.04
C ARG A 774 22.20 -9.16 -10.85
N PHE A 775 22.77 -8.44 -9.89
CA PHE A 775 23.27 -9.04 -8.66
C PHE A 775 22.15 -9.55 -7.77
N GLY A 776 22.39 -10.67 -7.08
CA GLY A 776 21.42 -11.31 -6.21
C GLY A 776 21.56 -10.97 -4.74
N ASP A 777 22.68 -10.37 -4.31
CA ASP A 777 22.92 -9.99 -2.92
C ASP A 777 23.62 -8.63 -2.77
N PHE A 778 23.56 -8.08 -1.57
CA PHE A 778 24.17 -6.80 -1.23
C PHE A 778 25.70 -6.78 -1.34
N GLN A 779 26.35 -7.94 -1.27
CA GLN A 779 27.82 -8.05 -1.38
C GLN A 779 28.26 -8.27 -2.82
N ASN A 780 27.34 -8.32 -3.78
CA ASN A 780 27.57 -8.59 -5.20
C ASN A 780 28.34 -9.90 -5.44
N THR A 781 28.02 -10.95 -4.67
CA THR A 781 28.75 -12.23 -4.69
C THR A 781 28.22 -13.24 -5.70
N PHE A 782 26.99 -13.09 -6.17
CA PHE A 782 26.38 -13.92 -7.20
C PHE A 782 25.41 -13.09 -8.05
N LYS A 783 25.01 -13.66 -9.20
CA LYS A 783 24.12 -12.99 -10.15
C LYS A 783 22.94 -13.86 -10.57
N PHE A 784 21.86 -13.20 -10.95
CA PHE A 784 20.78 -13.76 -11.75
C PHE A 784 21.06 -13.51 -13.22
N ASN A 785 20.92 -14.55 -14.04
CA ASN A 785 21.08 -14.46 -15.48
C ASN A 785 20.00 -13.56 -16.12
N ASP A 786 20.33 -12.99 -17.27
CA ASP A 786 19.35 -12.34 -18.13
C ASP A 786 18.34 -13.34 -18.70
N TYR A 787 17.16 -12.84 -19.04
CA TYR A 787 16.14 -13.66 -19.70
C TYR A 787 15.30 -12.84 -20.69
N LEU A 788 14.74 -13.57 -21.68
CA LEU A 788 13.73 -13.05 -22.60
C LEU A 788 12.50 -13.96 -22.55
N ARG A 789 11.47 -13.53 -21.82
CA ARG A 789 10.17 -14.21 -21.80
C ARG A 789 9.33 -13.79 -22.98
N THR A 790 8.66 -14.76 -23.60
CA THR A 790 7.75 -14.54 -24.72
C THR A 790 6.35 -14.98 -24.33
N ASP A 791 5.36 -14.12 -24.54
CA ASP A 791 3.94 -14.40 -24.32
C ASP A 791 3.17 -14.29 -25.65
N ALA A 792 2.02 -14.95 -25.74
CA ALA A 792 1.12 -14.84 -26.88
C ALA A 792 -0.34 -14.91 -26.44
N ALA A 793 -1.24 -14.31 -27.21
CA ALA A 793 -2.68 -14.39 -26.99
C ALA A 793 -3.44 -14.62 -28.27
N ILE A 794 -4.56 -15.29 -28.18
CA ILE A 794 -5.58 -15.39 -29.22
C ILE A 794 -6.89 -15.00 -28.58
N PHE A 795 -7.59 -14.03 -29.15
CA PHE A 795 -8.87 -13.59 -28.62
C PHE A 795 -9.90 -13.39 -29.72
N TYR A 796 -11.16 -13.47 -29.32
CA TYR A 796 -12.29 -13.22 -30.19
C TYR A 796 -13.32 -12.39 -29.47
N ARG A 797 -13.59 -11.17 -29.95
CA ARG A 797 -14.52 -10.22 -29.35
C ARG A 797 -15.71 -9.99 -30.29
N ARG A 798 -16.89 -10.11 -29.76
CA ARG A 798 -18.17 -9.82 -30.42
C ARG A 798 -19.03 -8.96 -29.53
N ASP A 799 -20.07 -8.36 -30.10
CA ASP A 799 -20.94 -7.34 -29.51
C ASP A 799 -21.22 -7.48 -28.01
N ASN A 800 -21.49 -8.70 -27.55
CA ASN A 800 -21.87 -8.97 -26.15
C ASN A 800 -21.15 -10.17 -25.50
N TRP A 801 -20.07 -10.67 -26.11
CA TRP A 801 -19.24 -11.70 -25.49
C TRP A 801 -17.80 -11.66 -26.03
N SER A 802 -16.90 -12.10 -25.21
CA SER A 802 -15.50 -12.29 -25.60
C SER A 802 -14.99 -13.66 -25.13
N ALA A 803 -13.98 -14.16 -25.83
CA ALA A 803 -13.23 -15.33 -25.40
C ALA A 803 -11.75 -15.10 -25.70
N SER A 804 -10.87 -15.50 -24.80
CA SER A 804 -9.43 -15.37 -24.97
C SER A 804 -8.70 -16.62 -24.49
N VAL A 805 -7.51 -16.83 -25.04
CA VAL A 805 -6.53 -17.81 -24.57
C VAL A 805 -5.18 -17.10 -24.56
N ASN A 806 -4.60 -16.98 -23.39
CA ASN A 806 -3.30 -16.40 -23.16
C ASN A 806 -2.29 -17.53 -22.87
N PHE A 807 -1.11 -17.43 -23.48
CA PHE A 807 0.03 -18.30 -23.31
C PHE A 807 1.14 -17.46 -22.71
N LYS A 808 1.42 -17.66 -21.43
CA LYS A 808 2.50 -17.00 -20.70
C LYS A 808 3.74 -17.89 -20.72
N ASN A 809 4.93 -17.31 -20.87
CA ASN A 809 6.19 -18.04 -21.02
C ASN A 809 6.12 -19.12 -22.11
N LEU A 810 5.78 -18.71 -23.34
CA LEU A 810 5.47 -19.60 -24.48
C LEU A 810 6.55 -20.66 -24.78
N PHE A 811 7.80 -20.35 -24.47
CA PHE A 811 8.94 -21.25 -24.74
C PHE A 811 9.40 -22.01 -23.49
N ASP A 812 8.67 -21.93 -22.40
CA ASP A 812 8.93 -22.63 -21.13
C ASP A 812 10.37 -22.45 -20.64
N ILE A 813 10.85 -21.20 -20.65
CA ILE A 813 12.19 -20.89 -20.17
C ILE A 813 12.22 -20.84 -18.64
N ASP A 814 13.29 -21.39 -18.05
CA ASP A 814 13.60 -21.17 -16.65
C ASP A 814 14.22 -19.78 -16.45
N TYR A 815 13.67 -18.99 -15.54
CA TYR A 815 14.17 -17.65 -15.25
C TYR A 815 13.91 -17.27 -13.78
N ILE A 816 14.73 -16.37 -13.27
CA ILE A 816 14.50 -15.79 -11.94
C ILE A 816 13.69 -14.50 -12.11
N GLU A 817 12.54 -14.41 -11.47
CA GLU A 817 11.68 -13.24 -11.53
C GLU A 817 12.23 -12.10 -10.65
N SER A 818 12.58 -12.40 -9.41
CA SER A 818 13.19 -11.47 -8.47
C SER A 818 13.96 -12.22 -7.38
N GLY A 819 14.67 -11.50 -6.51
CA GLY A 819 15.30 -12.11 -5.35
C GLY A 819 16.25 -11.17 -4.64
N ILE A 820 16.48 -11.46 -3.36
CA ILE A 820 17.44 -10.76 -2.52
C ILE A 820 18.09 -11.74 -1.55
N GLY A 821 19.42 -11.75 -1.55
CA GLY A 821 20.19 -12.71 -0.73
C GLY A 821 20.14 -14.14 -1.24
N ARG A 822 20.79 -15.05 -0.50
CA ARG A 822 21.07 -16.43 -0.95
C ARG A 822 19.92 -17.41 -0.70
N SER A 823 18.85 -17.03 -0.01
CA SER A 823 17.73 -17.91 0.36
C SER A 823 16.35 -17.29 0.08
N GLN A 824 16.31 -16.25 -0.77
CA GLN A 824 15.08 -15.58 -1.20
C GLN A 824 15.16 -15.32 -2.71
N ILE A 825 14.96 -16.34 -3.52
CA ILE A 825 15.11 -16.27 -4.97
C ILE A 825 13.82 -16.78 -5.60
N LYS A 826 12.99 -15.87 -6.12
CA LYS A 826 11.72 -16.22 -6.72
C LYS A 826 11.90 -16.73 -8.14
N PRO A 827 11.59 -18.00 -8.41
CA PRO A 827 11.57 -18.51 -9.78
C PRO A 827 10.39 -17.91 -10.54
N GLY A 828 10.58 -17.68 -11.83
CA GLY A 828 9.52 -17.30 -12.73
C GLY A 828 8.56 -18.45 -13.01
N GLU A 829 7.33 -18.11 -13.38
CA GLU A 829 6.31 -19.09 -13.74
C GLU A 829 6.70 -19.83 -15.03
N PRO A 830 6.57 -21.17 -15.08
CA PRO A 830 6.78 -21.97 -16.30
C PRO A 830 5.68 -21.69 -17.33
N PHE A 831 5.66 -22.41 -18.44
CA PHE A 831 4.62 -22.29 -19.44
C PHE A 831 3.23 -22.40 -18.81
N THR A 832 2.42 -21.37 -18.98
CA THR A 832 1.07 -21.24 -18.40
C THR A 832 0.06 -20.88 -19.46
N ILE A 833 -1.09 -21.56 -19.46
CA ILE A 833 -2.23 -21.25 -20.31
C ILE A 833 -3.38 -20.77 -19.41
N ILE A 834 -4.01 -19.67 -19.83
CA ILE A 834 -5.25 -19.18 -19.21
C ILE A 834 -6.25 -18.94 -20.33
N ALA A 835 -7.44 -19.49 -20.18
CA ALA A 835 -8.56 -19.26 -21.09
C ALA A 835 -9.72 -18.62 -20.34
N SER A 836 -10.29 -17.55 -20.90
CA SER A 836 -11.46 -16.87 -20.33
C SER A 836 -12.58 -16.69 -21.33
N VAL A 837 -13.78 -16.57 -20.79
CA VAL A 837 -14.99 -16.23 -21.53
C VAL A 837 -15.75 -15.21 -20.70
N SER A 838 -16.06 -14.06 -21.28
CA SER A 838 -16.93 -13.05 -20.70
C SER A 838 -18.22 -12.86 -21.52
N VAL A 839 -19.28 -12.50 -20.85
CA VAL A 839 -20.58 -12.17 -21.46
C VAL A 839 -21.08 -10.89 -20.83
N GLN A 840 -21.43 -9.91 -21.70
CA GLN A 840 -22.01 -8.63 -21.32
C GLN A 840 -23.50 -8.56 -21.69
N PHE A 841 -24.32 -7.95 -20.83
CA PHE A 841 -25.78 -7.86 -21.00
C PHE A 841 -26.27 -6.41 -21.04
#